data_056856c96c028fc11941101c15514d04
#
_entry.id   056856c96c028fc11941101c15514d04
#
_cell.length_a   1.000
_cell.length_b   1.000
_cell.length_c   1.000
_cell.angle_alpha   90.00
_cell.angle_beta   90.00
_cell.angle_gamma   90.00
#
_symmetry.space_group_name_H-M   'P 1'
#
loop_
_entity.id
_entity.type
_entity.pdbx_description
1 polymer ?
#
loop_
_entity_poly.entity_id
_entity_poly.type
_entity_poly.pdbx_seq_one_letter_code
_entity_poly.pdbx_strand_id
1 'polypeptide(L)'
;MKKITFLLLLAFFGMQVAAQDKKMDAFISALMAKMTLEEKIGQLNLITPGFGIPTGSVVSTDVEGKIKSGKVGGLFGVIGTDKVKQTQDLVMKESRLKIPLLFGSDVIHGHKTIFPIPLGVSCTWDTALIRQSAVVAAAEATADGLNWAFSPMVDVSRDPRWGRVSEGSGEDPFLGSQIAIAMVKGYQGHSLADKHTLLACVKHFALYGAPEGGRDYNSVDMSKMKMYNEYLPPYRAAVDAGVATIMSSFNDIDGVPASGNKWLLTDLLKKDWKFNGMVVSDYTSVNEMVNHRMGDLQQVSAMAIKAGLDMDMVGEGFLTTLKKSLDEKKITIQDIDRACRKVLEAKYKVGLFDDPYRYIDPVRGAKEVLSADKRVFARKIAGQSFVLLKNNNQTLPLKKTQKIALIGPLANDKNNMLGTWAVSGDPQMSIPVFEGMKNQAAASNIIYAKGANITDDTELAKRANVFGLRVDIDKRSPAEMLTEALAVASISDVVVAVLGEASEMSGEAASRSDITLPESQIKLLNALYATGKPVVVVIMSGRPLVLTNMIDGATSVLQVWHAGIEAGNAIADALFGAVNPSGKLSMSFPYSVGQIPVYYSQKTTGRPMDPNNKFSTKYLDIPNEPLFPFGFGLSYSKFTYGDLKLSTSNINSTGSIMASITLTNAGQYDGAEVVQLYIEDKVRSITPPAKELKGFQKVFLKAGETKTIEFKITTEMLKFWNADLKFVAEPGEFNVLIGGNSRDVKAAAFQLK
;
A
#
# COMPACT_ATOMS: atom_id res chain seq x y z
N MET A 1 -35.55 -16.52 22.55
CA MET A 1 -34.94 -15.48 23.38
C MET A 1 -33.67 -14.90 22.77
N LYS A 2 -32.66 -15.67 22.38
CA LYS A 2 -31.37 -15.10 21.81
C LYS A 2 -31.57 -14.22 20.56
N LYS A 3 -32.52 -14.50 19.66
CA LYS A 3 -32.77 -13.65 18.46
C LYS A 3 -33.47 -12.33 18.79
N ILE A 4 -34.32 -12.27 19.79
CA ILE A 4 -35.03 -11.05 20.24
C ILE A 4 -34.03 -10.12 20.97
N THR A 5 -33.14 -10.68 21.78
CA THR A 5 -32.09 -9.92 22.49
C THR A 5 -31.10 -9.30 21.51
N PHE A 6 -30.76 -10.00 20.41
CA PHE A 6 -29.87 -9.50 19.38
C PHE A 6 -30.53 -8.37 18.55
N LEU A 7 -31.83 -8.49 18.23
CA LEU A 7 -32.58 -7.42 17.55
C LEU A 7 -32.76 -6.18 18.44
N LEU A 8 -32.98 -6.35 19.74
CA LEU A 8 -33.07 -5.24 20.69
C LEU A 8 -31.70 -4.52 20.88
N LEU A 9 -30.61 -5.26 20.90
CA LEU A 9 -29.24 -4.70 20.92
C LEU A 9 -28.93 -3.90 19.65
N LEU A 10 -29.28 -4.41 18.46
CA LEU A 10 -29.14 -3.69 17.20
C LEU A 10 -30.00 -2.42 17.14
N ALA A 11 -31.24 -2.48 17.62
CA ALA A 11 -32.13 -1.34 17.68
C ALA A 11 -31.62 -0.27 18.68
N PHE A 12 -31.09 -0.69 19.82
CA PHE A 12 -30.51 0.22 20.83
C PHE A 12 -29.22 0.88 20.29
N PHE A 13 -28.37 0.14 19.60
CA PHE A 13 -27.17 0.66 18.95
C PHE A 13 -27.53 1.66 17.84
N GLY A 14 -28.52 1.35 17.02
CA GLY A 14 -29.04 2.25 15.97
C GLY A 14 -29.61 3.56 16.54
N MET A 15 -30.31 3.51 17.68
CA MET A 15 -30.82 4.71 18.36
C MET A 15 -29.70 5.57 18.96
N GLN A 16 -28.63 4.97 19.49
CA GLN A 16 -27.50 5.72 20.02
C GLN A 16 -26.72 6.45 18.91
N VAL A 17 -26.49 5.81 17.78
CA VAL A 17 -25.83 6.42 16.61
C VAL A 17 -26.67 7.59 16.08
N ALA A 18 -27.96 7.40 15.89
CA ALA A 18 -28.86 8.46 15.42
C ALA A 18 -28.97 9.65 16.40
N ALA A 19 -28.87 9.40 17.70
CA ALA A 19 -28.86 10.46 18.71
C ALA A 19 -27.54 11.24 18.71
N GLN A 20 -26.39 10.57 18.50
CA GLN A 20 -25.08 11.19 18.40
C GLN A 20 -24.97 12.05 17.14
N ASP A 21 -25.48 11.58 15.99
CA ASP A 21 -25.51 12.35 14.75
C ASP A 21 -26.33 13.64 14.90
N LYS A 22 -27.51 13.58 15.54
CA LYS A 22 -28.32 14.77 15.81
C LYS A 22 -27.62 15.81 16.73
N LYS A 23 -26.88 15.31 17.72
CA LYS A 23 -26.11 16.21 18.64
C LYS A 23 -24.98 16.90 17.88
N MET A 24 -24.25 16.15 17.04
CA MET A 24 -23.20 16.69 16.16
C MET A 24 -23.77 17.74 15.21
N ASP A 25 -24.87 17.44 14.50
CA ASP A 25 -25.51 18.35 13.56
C ASP A 25 -25.96 19.67 14.22
N ALA A 26 -26.58 19.60 15.42
CA ALA A 26 -26.99 20.78 16.16
C ALA A 26 -25.78 21.62 16.57
N PHE A 27 -24.74 21.00 17.10
CA PHE A 27 -23.50 21.67 17.51
C PHE A 27 -22.83 22.38 16.33
N ILE A 28 -22.60 21.69 15.22
CA ILE A 28 -21.94 22.24 14.05
C ILE A 28 -22.76 23.37 13.44
N SER A 29 -24.07 23.21 13.33
CA SER A 29 -24.95 24.26 12.81
C SER A 29 -24.89 25.53 13.65
N ALA A 30 -24.89 25.39 14.98
CA ALA A 30 -24.76 26.55 15.91
C ALA A 30 -23.36 27.19 15.81
N LEU A 31 -22.29 26.41 15.58
CA LEU A 31 -20.96 26.95 15.39
C LEU A 31 -20.84 27.67 14.03
N MET A 32 -21.31 27.09 12.95
CA MET A 32 -21.29 27.69 11.61
C MET A 32 -22.08 28.99 11.52
N ALA A 33 -23.16 29.13 12.30
CA ALA A 33 -23.93 30.37 12.39
C ALA A 33 -23.15 31.55 13.02
N LYS A 34 -22.08 31.25 13.77
CA LYS A 34 -21.19 32.27 14.39
C LYS A 34 -19.97 32.59 13.51
N MET A 35 -19.69 31.80 12.50
CA MET A 35 -18.52 31.95 11.63
C MET A 35 -18.73 33.03 10.57
N THR A 36 -17.68 33.83 10.34
CA THR A 36 -17.62 34.71 9.18
C THR A 36 -17.35 33.87 7.90
N LEU A 37 -17.52 34.50 6.74
CA LEU A 37 -17.19 33.85 5.46
C LEU A 37 -15.72 33.44 5.42
N GLU A 38 -14.83 34.33 5.86
CA GLU A 38 -13.39 34.12 5.87
C GLU A 38 -13.00 32.95 6.80
N GLU A 39 -13.64 32.81 7.95
CA GLU A 39 -13.42 31.68 8.86
C GLU A 39 -13.94 30.36 8.29
N LYS A 40 -15.07 30.37 7.56
CA LYS A 40 -15.56 29.17 6.86
C LYS A 40 -14.59 28.73 5.78
N ILE A 41 -14.12 29.68 4.94
CA ILE A 41 -13.09 29.40 3.92
C ILE A 41 -11.78 28.94 4.59
N GLY A 42 -11.41 29.53 5.72
CA GLY A 42 -10.22 29.13 6.48
C GLY A 42 -10.22 27.68 6.91
N GLN A 43 -11.39 27.11 7.27
CA GLN A 43 -11.49 25.69 7.63
C GLN A 43 -11.16 24.76 6.44
N LEU A 44 -11.30 25.22 5.21
CA LEU A 44 -11.02 24.45 3.99
C LEU A 44 -9.53 24.41 3.63
N ASN A 45 -8.65 24.98 4.47
CA ASN A 45 -7.24 25.18 4.17
C ASN A 45 -6.39 24.28 5.07
N LEU A 46 -5.71 23.32 4.46
CA LEU A 46 -4.70 22.46 5.08
C LEU A 46 -3.32 22.96 4.67
N ILE A 47 -2.55 23.52 5.60
CA ILE A 47 -1.23 24.11 5.30
C ILE A 47 -0.09 23.30 5.91
N THR A 48 1.13 23.57 5.49
CA THR A 48 2.35 22.97 6.04
C THR A 48 3.35 24.05 6.45
N PRO A 49 4.11 23.88 7.55
CA PRO A 49 5.25 24.76 7.84
C PRO A 49 6.42 24.51 6.88
N GLY A 50 6.34 23.48 6.00
CA GLY A 50 7.38 23.09 5.06
C GLY A 50 8.34 22.04 5.63
N PHE A 51 9.01 21.34 4.72
CA PHE A 51 10.00 20.31 5.03
C PHE A 51 11.42 20.68 4.57
N GLY A 52 11.62 21.96 4.17
CA GLY A 52 12.89 22.43 3.61
C GLY A 52 13.12 22.02 2.15
N ILE A 53 12.32 21.13 1.59
CA ILE A 53 12.37 20.68 0.18
C ILE A 53 10.99 20.96 -0.45
N PRO A 54 10.93 21.77 -1.52
CA PRO A 54 9.67 21.98 -2.25
C PRO A 54 9.26 20.67 -2.94
N THR A 55 8.11 20.11 -2.54
CA THR A 55 7.56 18.88 -3.15
C THR A 55 6.37 19.15 -4.08
N GLY A 56 5.96 20.41 -4.21
CA GLY A 56 4.87 20.83 -5.09
C GLY A 56 5.03 22.30 -5.51
N SER A 57 4.02 22.82 -6.19
CA SER A 57 4.05 24.15 -6.82
C SER A 57 3.93 25.35 -5.86
N VAL A 58 3.58 25.09 -4.60
CA VAL A 58 3.33 26.14 -3.58
C VAL A 58 3.97 25.75 -2.24
N VAL A 59 4.45 26.76 -1.52
CA VAL A 59 4.92 26.64 -0.13
C VAL A 59 4.11 27.60 0.74
N SER A 60 3.55 27.12 1.86
CA SER A 60 2.78 27.94 2.77
C SER A 60 3.65 29.02 3.44
N THR A 61 3.13 30.24 3.50
CA THR A 61 3.79 31.39 4.16
C THR A 61 2.91 31.90 5.30
N ASP A 62 3.48 32.66 6.24
CA ASP A 62 2.77 33.26 7.38
C ASP A 62 1.82 32.28 8.09
N VAL A 63 2.32 31.09 8.40
CA VAL A 63 1.53 30.02 9.04
C VAL A 63 0.93 30.49 10.37
N GLU A 64 1.69 31.20 11.21
CA GLU A 64 1.24 31.71 12.50
C GLU A 64 0.12 32.74 12.37
N GLY A 65 0.27 33.72 11.47
CA GLY A 65 -0.77 34.75 11.24
C GLY A 65 -2.06 34.17 10.70
N LYS A 66 -1.97 33.14 9.82
CA LYS A 66 -3.13 32.43 9.31
C LYS A 66 -3.86 31.66 10.41
N ILE A 67 -3.13 31.01 11.34
CA ILE A 67 -3.73 30.32 12.50
C ILE A 67 -4.47 31.31 13.39
N LYS A 68 -3.83 32.42 13.78
CA LYS A 68 -4.41 33.46 14.63
C LYS A 68 -5.70 34.07 14.05
N SER A 69 -5.70 34.25 12.73
CA SER A 69 -6.86 34.83 12.02
C SER A 69 -7.94 33.81 11.63
N GLY A 70 -7.85 32.54 12.07
CA GLY A 70 -8.83 31.49 11.78
C GLY A 70 -8.85 31.02 10.33
N LYS A 71 -7.76 31.20 9.58
CA LYS A 71 -7.62 30.86 8.17
C LYS A 71 -7.05 29.46 7.92
N VAL A 72 -7.08 28.57 8.92
CA VAL A 72 -6.49 27.23 8.85
C VAL A 72 -7.44 26.20 9.46
N GLY A 73 -7.75 25.15 8.73
CA GLY A 73 -8.53 24.01 9.20
C GLY A 73 -7.65 22.90 9.80
N GLY A 74 -6.43 22.75 9.30
CA GLY A 74 -5.49 21.75 9.77
C GLY A 74 -4.06 22.02 9.31
N LEU A 75 -3.12 21.23 9.82
CA LEU A 75 -1.70 21.27 9.49
C LEU A 75 -1.20 19.92 9.05
N PHE A 76 -0.38 19.92 8.01
CA PHE A 76 0.33 18.77 7.48
C PHE A 76 1.77 18.76 7.97
N GLY A 77 2.23 17.63 8.52
CA GLY A 77 3.63 17.41 8.86
C GLY A 77 4.10 18.06 10.17
N VAL A 78 3.19 18.54 11.02
CA VAL A 78 3.53 18.95 12.39
C VAL A 78 3.41 17.74 13.31
N ILE A 79 4.55 17.21 13.76
CA ILE A 79 4.67 15.95 14.48
C ILE A 79 5.45 16.19 15.79
N GLY A 80 5.03 15.49 16.84
CA GLY A 80 5.58 15.60 18.19
C GLY A 80 4.71 16.45 19.12
N THR A 81 4.47 15.93 20.33
CA THR A 81 3.52 16.50 21.30
C THR A 81 3.79 17.98 21.60
N ASP A 82 5.05 18.39 21.68
CA ASP A 82 5.41 19.79 22.00
C ASP A 82 5.06 20.75 20.86
N LYS A 83 5.37 20.37 19.59
CA LYS A 83 5.06 21.20 18.42
C LYS A 83 3.55 21.28 18.19
N VAL A 84 2.87 20.13 18.32
CA VAL A 84 1.41 20.04 18.20
C VAL A 84 0.77 20.89 19.28
N LYS A 85 1.26 20.82 20.54
CA LYS A 85 0.76 21.64 21.65
C LYS A 85 0.93 23.13 21.40
N GLN A 86 2.15 23.56 21.01
CA GLN A 86 2.41 24.98 20.70
C GLN A 86 1.45 25.50 19.63
N THR A 87 1.25 24.73 18.57
CA THR A 87 0.37 25.12 17.47
C THR A 87 -1.10 25.12 17.90
N GLN A 88 -1.54 24.14 18.69
CA GLN A 88 -2.90 24.09 19.21
C GLN A 88 -3.15 25.21 20.24
N ASP A 89 -2.17 25.51 21.09
CA ASP A 89 -2.23 26.63 22.01
C ASP A 89 -2.46 27.97 21.27
N LEU A 90 -1.79 28.15 20.13
CA LEU A 90 -1.92 29.37 19.34
C LEU A 90 -3.38 29.60 18.89
N VAL A 91 -4.03 28.58 18.30
CA VAL A 91 -5.40 28.70 17.86
C VAL A 91 -6.38 28.84 19.04
N MET A 92 -6.16 28.11 20.14
CA MET A 92 -7.05 28.10 21.30
C MET A 92 -6.97 29.41 22.12
N LYS A 93 -5.83 30.11 22.09
CA LYS A 93 -5.62 31.36 22.81
C LYS A 93 -5.96 32.59 21.97
N GLU A 94 -5.54 32.61 20.69
CA GLU A 94 -5.51 33.81 19.87
C GLU A 94 -6.58 33.89 18.79
N SER A 95 -7.18 32.75 18.34
CA SER A 95 -8.24 32.80 17.35
C SER A 95 -9.62 33.14 17.98
N ARG A 96 -10.48 33.80 17.23
CA ARG A 96 -11.78 34.31 17.73
C ARG A 96 -12.72 33.18 18.19
N LEU A 97 -12.85 32.10 17.38
CA LEU A 97 -13.79 31.01 17.65
C LEU A 97 -13.15 29.78 18.30
N LYS A 98 -11.84 29.79 18.46
CA LYS A 98 -11.08 28.72 19.12
C LYS A 98 -11.42 27.33 18.55
N ILE A 99 -11.53 27.22 17.22
CA ILE A 99 -11.79 25.95 16.53
C ILE A 99 -10.49 25.15 16.46
N PRO A 100 -10.40 23.97 17.10
CA PRO A 100 -9.15 23.20 17.13
C PRO A 100 -8.72 22.74 15.74
N LEU A 101 -7.41 22.49 15.56
CA LEU A 101 -6.81 22.09 14.30
C LEU A 101 -6.78 20.56 14.14
N LEU A 102 -6.88 20.10 12.88
CA LEU A 102 -6.46 18.74 12.50
C LEU A 102 -4.95 18.72 12.31
N PHE A 103 -4.30 17.61 12.70
CA PHE A 103 -2.88 17.36 12.48
C PHE A 103 -2.74 16.08 11.66
N GLY A 104 -2.36 16.23 10.39
CA GLY A 104 -2.23 15.15 9.44
C GLY A 104 -0.78 14.84 9.08
N SER A 105 -0.51 13.58 8.75
CA SER A 105 0.77 13.14 8.17
C SER A 105 0.61 11.84 7.41
N ASP A 106 1.63 11.52 6.59
CA ASP A 106 1.75 10.23 5.94
C ASP A 106 2.23 9.16 6.94
N VAL A 107 1.30 8.30 7.34
CA VAL A 107 1.54 7.15 8.21
C VAL A 107 1.28 5.88 7.37
N ILE A 108 2.15 5.63 6.38
CA ILE A 108 1.89 4.67 5.30
C ILE A 108 2.11 3.22 5.77
N HIS A 109 3.25 2.93 6.40
CA HIS A 109 3.59 1.60 6.89
C HIS A 109 4.25 1.63 8.28
N GLY A 110 3.63 2.34 9.19
CA GLY A 110 4.09 2.61 10.54
C GLY A 110 4.31 4.09 10.80
N HIS A 111 4.54 4.46 12.05
CA HIS A 111 4.87 5.83 12.45
C HIS A 111 6.34 5.93 12.83
N LYS A 112 6.73 5.51 14.03
CA LYS A 112 8.15 5.36 14.45
C LYS A 112 8.60 3.91 14.30
N THR A 113 7.75 2.96 14.70
CA THR A 113 7.94 1.54 14.39
C THR A 113 7.56 1.31 12.92
N ILE A 114 8.56 1.36 12.04
CA ILE A 114 8.35 1.18 10.61
C ILE A 114 8.29 -0.30 10.27
N PHE A 115 7.19 -0.70 9.63
CA PHE A 115 6.95 -2.03 9.07
C PHE A 115 7.53 -2.15 7.66
N PRO A 116 7.51 -3.34 7.03
CA PRO A 116 7.80 -3.42 5.60
C PRO A 116 6.91 -2.49 4.79
N ILE A 117 7.38 -2.06 3.62
CA ILE A 117 6.56 -1.29 2.69
C ILE A 117 5.24 -2.01 2.41
N PRO A 118 4.14 -1.29 2.08
CA PRO A 118 2.82 -1.90 1.88
C PRO A 118 2.79 -3.04 0.87
N LEU A 119 3.55 -2.95 -0.23
CA LEU A 119 3.70 -4.05 -1.19
C LEU A 119 4.29 -5.31 -0.53
N GLY A 120 5.25 -5.16 0.38
CA GLY A 120 5.78 -6.27 1.18
C GLY A 120 4.75 -6.82 2.16
N VAL A 121 4.07 -5.93 2.90
CA VAL A 121 3.02 -6.31 3.85
C VAL A 121 1.88 -7.06 3.16
N SER A 122 1.49 -6.66 1.94
CA SER A 122 0.45 -7.34 1.17
C SER A 122 0.80 -8.80 0.84
N CYS A 123 2.10 -9.12 0.69
CA CYS A 123 2.59 -10.47 0.47
C CYS A 123 2.39 -11.39 1.68
N THR A 124 2.02 -10.87 2.85
CA THR A 124 1.65 -11.73 3.99
C THR A 124 0.34 -12.48 3.76
N TRP A 125 -0.60 -11.96 2.95
CA TRP A 125 -1.96 -12.47 2.76
C TRP A 125 -2.70 -12.72 4.07
N ASP A 126 -2.42 -11.90 5.08
CA ASP A 126 -2.98 -12.00 6.43
C ASP A 126 -3.61 -10.66 6.83
N THR A 127 -4.92 -10.55 6.62
CA THR A 127 -5.67 -9.32 6.90
C THR A 127 -5.74 -8.97 8.39
N ALA A 128 -5.61 -9.96 9.29
CA ALA A 128 -5.56 -9.72 10.73
C ALA A 128 -4.23 -9.08 11.12
N LEU A 129 -3.12 -9.60 10.58
CA LEU A 129 -1.78 -9.05 10.77
C LEU A 129 -1.67 -7.63 10.21
N ILE A 130 -2.22 -7.40 9.00
CA ILE A 130 -2.27 -6.10 8.34
C ILE A 130 -3.10 -5.10 9.18
N ARG A 131 -4.27 -5.51 9.67
CA ARG A 131 -5.07 -4.67 10.57
C ARG A 131 -4.29 -4.30 11.83
N GLN A 132 -3.56 -5.26 12.42
CA GLN A 132 -2.78 -5.00 13.61
C GLN A 132 -1.64 -4.00 13.36
N SER A 133 -1.00 -4.02 12.18
CA SER A 133 0.01 -3.00 11.83
C SER A 133 -0.57 -1.58 11.80
N ALA A 134 -1.78 -1.42 11.27
CA ALA A 134 -2.47 -0.14 11.27
C ALA A 134 -2.88 0.31 12.70
N VAL A 135 -3.28 -0.63 13.58
CA VAL A 135 -3.55 -0.34 14.99
C VAL A 135 -2.29 0.17 15.70
N VAL A 136 -1.15 -0.48 15.48
CA VAL A 136 0.13 -0.05 16.07
C VAL A 136 0.54 1.32 15.53
N ALA A 137 0.41 1.54 14.22
CA ALA A 137 0.72 2.82 13.59
C ALA A 137 -0.15 3.96 14.12
N ALA A 138 -1.47 3.73 14.27
CA ALA A 138 -2.40 4.69 14.84
C ALA A 138 -2.07 5.03 16.30
N ALA A 139 -1.76 4.02 17.12
CA ALA A 139 -1.41 4.23 18.52
C ALA A 139 -0.15 5.09 18.67
N GLU A 140 0.89 4.86 17.86
CA GLU A 140 2.12 5.68 17.87
C GLU A 140 1.89 7.09 17.33
N ALA A 141 1.19 7.21 16.19
CA ALA A 141 0.92 8.50 15.57
C ALA A 141 0.10 9.40 16.51
N THR A 142 -0.91 8.84 17.17
CA THR A 142 -1.73 9.57 18.15
C THR A 142 -0.95 9.90 19.42
N ALA A 143 0.01 9.08 19.84
CA ALA A 143 0.90 9.37 20.95
C ALA A 143 1.88 10.52 20.63
N ASP A 144 2.13 10.79 19.36
CA ASP A 144 2.94 11.89 18.81
C ASP A 144 2.09 13.12 18.40
N GLY A 145 0.80 13.13 18.73
CA GLY A 145 -0.11 14.27 18.57
C GLY A 145 -0.91 14.29 17.27
N LEU A 146 -0.73 13.31 16.36
CA LEU A 146 -1.49 13.22 15.13
C LEU A 146 -2.92 12.73 15.35
N ASN A 147 -3.86 13.21 14.54
CA ASN A 147 -5.26 12.76 14.55
C ASN A 147 -5.79 12.41 13.16
N TRP A 148 -4.91 12.46 12.14
CA TRP A 148 -5.25 12.17 10.76
C TRP A 148 -4.06 11.51 10.04
N ALA A 149 -4.26 10.34 9.42
CA ALA A 149 -3.27 9.66 8.59
C ALA A 149 -3.69 9.70 7.12
N PHE A 150 -2.77 10.06 6.23
CA PHE A 150 -2.97 9.97 4.77
C PHE A 150 -2.66 8.55 4.29
N SER A 151 -3.45 7.60 4.78
CA SER A 151 -3.34 6.16 4.57
C SER A 151 -4.69 5.48 4.84
N PRO A 152 -5.00 4.33 4.18
CA PRO A 152 -4.16 3.56 3.27
C PRO A 152 -4.16 4.08 1.82
N MET A 153 -3.08 3.79 1.10
CA MET A 153 -3.03 3.87 -0.35
C MET A 153 -3.60 2.56 -0.92
N VAL A 154 -4.60 2.67 -1.81
CA VAL A 154 -5.36 1.51 -2.31
C VAL A 154 -5.38 1.42 -3.84
N ASP A 155 -4.51 2.16 -4.50
CA ASP A 155 -4.37 2.12 -5.94
C ASP A 155 -3.97 0.73 -6.44
N VAL A 156 -4.75 0.16 -7.35
CA VAL A 156 -4.37 -1.06 -8.07
C VAL A 156 -3.29 -0.70 -9.08
N SER A 157 -2.16 -1.37 -9.05
CA SER A 157 -1.05 -1.10 -9.96
C SER A 157 -0.63 -2.35 -10.73
N ARG A 158 -0.43 -2.20 -12.05
CA ARG A 158 -0.03 -3.27 -12.98
C ARG A 158 1.24 -2.93 -13.76
N ASP A 159 1.82 -1.76 -13.46
CA ASP A 159 3.09 -1.32 -14.06
C ASP A 159 4.14 -1.09 -12.96
N PRO A 160 5.08 -2.03 -12.78
CA PRO A 160 6.11 -1.90 -11.76
C PRO A 160 7.14 -0.79 -12.03
N ARG A 161 7.09 -0.13 -13.20
CA ARG A 161 7.90 1.06 -13.47
C ARG A 161 7.42 2.27 -12.66
N TRP A 162 6.15 2.32 -12.30
CA TRP A 162 5.61 3.33 -11.39
C TRP A 162 6.20 3.16 -10.00
N GLY A 163 6.86 4.20 -9.48
CA GLY A 163 7.57 4.13 -8.19
C GLY A 163 6.65 3.84 -7.01
N ARG A 164 5.43 4.37 -7.05
CA ARG A 164 4.45 4.25 -5.95
C ARG A 164 3.80 2.87 -5.83
N VAL A 165 4.14 1.90 -6.67
CA VAL A 165 3.74 0.49 -6.43
C VAL A 165 4.17 0.01 -5.04
N SER A 166 5.24 0.58 -4.49
CA SER A 166 5.74 0.29 -3.14
C SER A 166 4.74 0.61 -2.03
N GLU A 167 3.83 1.57 -2.25
CA GLU A 167 2.86 2.07 -1.28
C GLU A 167 1.53 1.29 -1.28
N GLY A 168 1.29 0.45 -2.30
CA GLY A 168 0.01 -0.24 -2.54
C GLY A 168 0.04 -1.73 -2.25
N SER A 169 -1.06 -2.40 -2.65
CA SER A 169 -1.29 -3.82 -2.43
C SER A 169 -1.07 -4.68 -3.70
N GLY A 170 -0.48 -4.11 -4.75
CA GLY A 170 -0.18 -4.80 -5.99
C GLY A 170 -1.30 -4.76 -7.03
N GLU A 171 -1.45 -5.84 -7.81
CA GLU A 171 -2.21 -5.85 -9.07
C GLU A 171 -3.67 -6.27 -8.96
N ASP A 172 -4.07 -6.83 -7.80
CA ASP A 172 -5.38 -7.49 -7.66
C ASP A 172 -6.40 -6.64 -6.90
N PRO A 173 -7.59 -6.37 -7.48
CA PRO A 173 -8.61 -5.56 -6.83
C PRO A 173 -9.27 -6.23 -5.62
N PHE A 174 -9.38 -7.58 -5.58
CA PHE A 174 -9.97 -8.28 -4.46
C PHE A 174 -9.04 -8.28 -3.24
N LEU A 175 -7.77 -8.64 -3.42
CA LEU A 175 -6.76 -8.59 -2.35
C LEU A 175 -6.62 -7.15 -1.84
N GLY A 176 -6.51 -6.16 -2.75
CA GLY A 176 -6.46 -4.75 -2.41
C GLY A 176 -7.68 -4.29 -1.59
N SER A 177 -8.89 -4.78 -1.94
CA SER A 177 -10.12 -4.49 -1.18
C SER A 177 -10.08 -5.06 0.24
N GLN A 178 -9.60 -6.30 0.41
CA GLN A 178 -9.47 -6.91 1.75
C GLN A 178 -8.46 -6.17 2.62
N ILE A 179 -7.35 -5.73 2.03
CA ILE A 179 -6.32 -4.93 2.71
C ILE A 179 -6.85 -3.55 3.06
N ALA A 180 -7.55 -2.87 2.14
CA ALA A 180 -8.18 -1.57 2.40
C ALA A 180 -9.13 -1.62 3.61
N ILE A 181 -10.01 -2.64 3.68
CA ILE A 181 -10.90 -2.86 4.83
C ILE A 181 -10.10 -3.05 6.12
N ALA A 182 -9.04 -3.88 6.09
CA ALA A 182 -8.22 -4.17 7.26
C ALA A 182 -7.52 -2.91 7.79
N MET A 183 -6.92 -2.12 6.90
CA MET A 183 -6.20 -0.89 7.25
C MET A 183 -7.14 0.19 7.81
N VAL A 184 -8.28 0.46 7.13
CA VAL A 184 -9.27 1.44 7.60
C VAL A 184 -9.76 1.07 9.01
N LYS A 185 -10.14 -0.20 9.22
CA LYS A 185 -10.57 -0.69 10.53
C LYS A 185 -9.44 -0.68 11.57
N GLY A 186 -8.21 -0.81 11.16
CA GLY A 186 -7.04 -0.71 12.03
C GLY A 186 -6.82 0.72 12.52
N TYR A 187 -6.77 1.68 11.62
CA TYR A 187 -6.58 3.10 11.96
C TYR A 187 -7.73 3.69 12.77
N GLN A 188 -8.96 3.38 12.40
CA GLN A 188 -10.16 4.01 12.98
C GLN A 188 -10.72 3.23 14.18
N GLY A 189 -10.27 1.99 14.41
CA GLY A 189 -10.74 1.15 15.51
C GLY A 189 -12.26 0.95 15.51
N HIS A 190 -12.84 0.93 16.69
CA HIS A 190 -14.30 0.86 16.90
C HIS A 190 -14.95 2.24 16.99
N SER A 191 -14.18 3.26 17.36
CA SER A 191 -14.65 4.63 17.51
C SER A 191 -13.52 5.62 17.26
N LEU A 192 -13.76 6.62 16.43
CA LEU A 192 -12.83 7.73 16.21
C LEU A 192 -12.65 8.61 17.47
N ALA A 193 -13.55 8.48 18.46
CA ALA A 193 -13.41 9.15 19.75
C ALA A 193 -12.42 8.44 20.70
N ASP A 194 -11.84 7.32 20.35
CA ASP A 194 -10.75 6.69 21.11
C ASP A 194 -9.44 7.43 20.86
N LYS A 195 -8.66 7.66 21.92
CA LYS A 195 -7.38 8.38 21.85
C LYS A 195 -6.25 7.63 21.12
N HIS A 196 -6.45 6.36 20.81
CA HIS A 196 -5.50 5.52 20.04
C HIS A 196 -5.90 5.39 18.57
N THR A 197 -6.97 6.05 18.14
CA THR A 197 -7.48 6.01 16.77
C THR A 197 -7.39 7.39 16.12
N LEU A 198 -7.35 7.41 14.79
CA LEU A 198 -7.26 8.62 13.99
C LEU A 198 -8.09 8.48 12.72
N LEU A 199 -8.32 9.59 12.04
CA LEU A 199 -8.96 9.59 10.73
C LEU A 199 -8.05 8.87 9.72
N ALA A 200 -8.54 7.80 9.10
CA ALA A 200 -7.93 7.23 7.91
C ALA A 200 -8.28 8.07 6.68
N CYS A 201 -7.37 8.15 5.72
CA CYS A 201 -7.56 8.84 4.45
C CYS A 201 -7.17 7.90 3.31
N VAL A 202 -8.17 7.35 2.65
CA VAL A 202 -7.93 6.49 1.46
C VAL A 202 -7.45 7.33 0.30
N LYS A 203 -6.36 6.90 -0.33
CA LYS A 203 -5.72 7.59 -1.44
C LYS A 203 -5.24 6.61 -2.52
N HIS A 204 -5.06 7.08 -3.75
CA HIS A 204 -5.39 8.40 -4.28
C HIS A 204 -6.63 8.25 -5.17
N PHE A 205 -7.72 8.94 -4.86
CA PHE A 205 -9.01 8.74 -5.52
C PHE A 205 -9.11 9.59 -6.79
N ALA A 206 -8.99 8.98 -8.02
CA ALA A 206 -8.93 7.54 -8.21
C ALA A 206 -8.02 7.18 -9.38
N LEU A 207 -7.76 5.87 -9.51
CA LEU A 207 -7.10 5.25 -10.66
C LEU A 207 -5.61 5.59 -10.83
N TYR A 208 -4.98 6.23 -9.86
CA TYR A 208 -3.61 6.73 -9.96
C TYR A 208 -2.57 5.63 -10.16
N GLY A 209 -2.88 4.37 -9.81
CA GLY A 209 -2.02 3.21 -10.07
C GLY A 209 -1.94 2.76 -11.54
N ALA A 210 -2.58 3.49 -12.47
CA ALA A 210 -2.57 3.20 -13.90
C ALA A 210 -2.02 4.36 -14.76
N PRO A 211 -0.97 5.10 -14.33
CA PRO A 211 -0.47 6.21 -15.12
C PRO A 211 0.18 5.69 -16.40
N GLU A 212 -0.01 6.38 -17.51
CA GLU A 212 0.56 6.00 -18.81
C GLU A 212 2.10 5.86 -18.74
N GLY A 213 2.59 4.71 -19.19
CA GLY A 213 4.03 4.39 -19.21
C GLY A 213 4.66 4.25 -17.84
N GLY A 214 3.87 4.07 -16.77
CA GLY A 214 4.37 3.96 -15.40
C GLY A 214 5.01 5.26 -14.89
N ARG A 215 4.75 6.40 -15.53
CA ARG A 215 5.29 7.71 -15.12
C ARG A 215 4.40 8.36 -14.09
N ASP A 216 4.96 8.70 -12.96
CA ASP A 216 4.23 9.39 -11.90
C ASP A 216 3.63 10.72 -12.40
N TYR A 217 2.49 11.12 -11.86
CA TYR A 217 1.72 12.33 -12.23
C TYR A 217 1.18 12.34 -13.66
N ASN A 218 1.26 11.21 -14.39
CA ASN A 218 0.80 11.16 -15.78
C ASN A 218 -0.70 10.86 -15.88
N SER A 219 -1.26 11.10 -17.06
CA SER A 219 -2.67 10.86 -17.41
C SER A 219 -3.06 9.40 -17.25
N VAL A 220 -4.35 9.19 -16.95
CA VAL A 220 -4.98 7.87 -16.90
C VAL A 220 -6.14 7.83 -17.86
N ASP A 221 -6.10 6.90 -18.81
CA ASP A 221 -7.19 6.67 -19.77
C ASP A 221 -7.63 5.20 -19.74
N MET A 222 -8.90 4.99 -19.48
CA MET A 222 -9.52 3.65 -19.50
C MET A 222 -11.05 3.73 -19.57
N SER A 223 -11.67 2.67 -20.10
CA SER A 223 -13.14 2.57 -20.12
C SER A 223 -13.75 2.50 -18.73
N LYS A 224 -14.97 3.00 -18.57
CA LYS A 224 -15.72 2.88 -17.29
C LYS A 224 -15.88 1.44 -16.83
N MET A 225 -16.09 0.48 -17.75
CA MET A 225 -16.14 -0.95 -17.40
C MET A 225 -14.84 -1.41 -16.72
N LYS A 226 -13.68 -0.99 -17.24
CA LYS A 226 -12.38 -1.30 -16.62
C LYS A 226 -12.22 -0.62 -15.27
N MET A 227 -12.66 0.64 -15.14
CA MET A 227 -12.67 1.36 -13.86
C MET A 227 -13.46 0.58 -12.81
N TYR A 228 -14.72 0.21 -13.09
CA TYR A 228 -15.62 -0.42 -12.14
C TYR A 228 -15.23 -1.86 -11.78
N ASN A 229 -14.71 -2.64 -12.73
CA ASN A 229 -14.33 -4.03 -12.48
C ASN A 229 -12.93 -4.19 -11.88
N GLU A 230 -12.00 -3.28 -12.20
CA GLU A 230 -10.58 -3.55 -11.98
C GLU A 230 -9.85 -2.55 -11.08
N TYR A 231 -10.28 -1.28 -11.02
CA TYR A 231 -9.54 -0.23 -10.30
C TYR A 231 -10.31 0.42 -9.15
N LEU A 232 -11.62 0.54 -9.25
CA LEU A 232 -12.47 1.17 -8.23
C LEU A 232 -12.82 0.26 -7.02
N PRO A 233 -12.77 -1.09 -7.10
CA PRO A 233 -13.20 -1.95 -5.99
C PRO A 233 -12.51 -1.69 -4.65
N PRO A 234 -11.17 -1.45 -4.54
CA PRO A 234 -10.55 -1.18 -3.25
C PRO A 234 -11.03 0.12 -2.59
N TYR A 235 -11.28 1.16 -3.37
CA TYR A 235 -11.85 2.43 -2.87
C TYR A 235 -13.27 2.22 -2.37
N ARG A 236 -14.09 1.48 -3.14
CA ARG A 236 -15.45 1.14 -2.73
C ARG A 236 -15.44 0.35 -1.42
N ALA A 237 -14.58 -0.64 -1.31
CA ALA A 237 -14.43 -1.45 -0.11
C ALA A 237 -14.03 -0.62 1.11
N ALA A 238 -13.18 0.39 0.94
CA ALA A 238 -12.80 1.33 1.99
C ALA A 238 -13.97 2.23 2.41
N VAL A 239 -14.79 2.71 1.45
CA VAL A 239 -16.01 3.48 1.74
C VAL A 239 -17.00 2.62 2.53
N ASP A 240 -17.23 1.38 2.10
CA ASP A 240 -18.12 0.44 2.79
C ASP A 240 -17.58 0.04 4.18
N ALA A 241 -16.26 0.08 4.40
CA ALA A 241 -15.64 -0.09 5.71
C ALA A 241 -15.77 1.14 6.62
N GLY A 242 -16.29 2.27 6.11
CA GLY A 242 -16.54 3.49 6.87
C GLY A 242 -15.35 4.44 6.99
N VAL A 243 -14.49 4.51 5.95
CA VAL A 243 -13.37 5.46 5.96
C VAL A 243 -13.84 6.90 6.17
N ALA A 244 -13.13 7.64 7.02
CA ALA A 244 -13.53 9.00 7.41
C ALA A 244 -13.20 10.06 6.36
N THR A 245 -12.09 9.88 5.63
CA THR A 245 -11.63 10.85 4.64
C THR A 245 -11.09 10.17 3.39
N ILE A 246 -11.12 10.87 2.27
CA ILE A 246 -10.59 10.43 0.97
C ILE A 246 -9.76 11.57 0.38
N MET A 247 -8.60 11.24 -0.20
CA MET A 247 -7.73 12.17 -0.92
C MET A 247 -7.90 11.98 -2.42
N SER A 248 -8.21 13.06 -3.16
CA SER A 248 -8.27 13.04 -4.63
C SER A 248 -6.87 12.93 -5.22
N SER A 249 -6.75 12.23 -6.35
CA SER A 249 -5.46 11.99 -7.01
C SER A 249 -5.00 13.17 -7.88
N PHE A 250 -3.74 13.10 -8.33
CA PHE A 250 -3.12 14.10 -9.23
C PHE A 250 -3.59 13.98 -10.69
N ASN A 251 -3.79 12.74 -11.16
CA ASN A 251 -4.05 12.45 -12.56
C ASN A 251 -5.42 12.95 -13.04
N ASP A 252 -5.55 13.13 -14.33
CA ASP A 252 -6.83 13.29 -15.00
C ASP A 252 -7.48 11.93 -15.30
N ILE A 253 -8.79 11.95 -15.41
CA ILE A 253 -9.65 10.80 -15.76
C ILE A 253 -10.64 11.28 -16.81
N ASP A 254 -10.69 10.62 -17.95
CA ASP A 254 -11.51 11.08 -19.10
C ASP A 254 -11.20 12.57 -19.45
N GLY A 255 -9.92 13.00 -19.31
CA GLY A 255 -9.49 14.37 -19.58
C GLY A 255 -9.84 15.40 -18.52
N VAL A 256 -10.36 15.00 -17.35
CA VAL A 256 -10.68 15.92 -16.24
C VAL A 256 -9.85 15.55 -15.00
N PRO A 257 -9.02 16.49 -14.48
CA PRO A 257 -8.26 16.25 -13.25
C PRO A 257 -9.14 15.80 -12.09
N ALA A 258 -8.71 14.79 -11.34
CA ALA A 258 -9.53 14.14 -10.31
C ALA A 258 -10.06 15.14 -9.28
N SER A 259 -9.25 16.12 -8.85
CA SER A 259 -9.64 17.15 -7.88
C SER A 259 -10.76 18.08 -8.39
N GLY A 260 -10.94 18.19 -9.71
CA GLY A 260 -12.01 18.96 -10.35
C GLY A 260 -13.12 18.11 -10.99
N ASN A 261 -13.05 16.80 -10.87
CA ASN A 261 -13.96 15.88 -11.55
C ASN A 261 -15.27 15.66 -10.76
N LYS A 262 -16.32 16.36 -11.18
CA LYS A 262 -17.65 16.29 -10.54
C LYS A 262 -18.25 14.89 -10.60
N TRP A 263 -18.10 14.17 -11.73
CA TRP A 263 -18.59 12.80 -11.82
C TRP A 263 -17.92 11.91 -10.75
N LEU A 264 -16.59 12.03 -10.60
CA LEU A 264 -15.84 11.22 -9.64
C LEU A 264 -16.21 11.55 -8.19
N LEU A 265 -16.10 12.84 -7.79
CA LEU A 265 -16.22 13.26 -6.39
C LEU A 265 -17.67 13.39 -5.91
N THR A 266 -18.59 13.81 -6.78
CA THR A 266 -19.98 14.01 -6.40
C THR A 266 -20.87 12.86 -6.84
N ASP A 267 -20.89 12.53 -8.13
CA ASP A 267 -21.90 11.61 -8.64
C ASP A 267 -21.55 10.16 -8.21
N LEU A 268 -20.34 9.69 -8.45
CA LEU A 268 -19.89 8.36 -8.03
C LEU A 268 -19.69 8.26 -6.51
N LEU A 269 -18.79 9.11 -5.95
CA LEU A 269 -18.38 8.94 -4.54
C LEU A 269 -19.49 9.30 -3.55
N LYS A 270 -20.03 10.53 -3.64
CA LYS A 270 -20.97 11.06 -2.63
C LYS A 270 -22.41 10.56 -2.84
N LYS A 271 -22.89 10.44 -4.12
CA LYS A 271 -24.27 10.02 -4.40
C LYS A 271 -24.39 8.49 -4.51
N ASP A 272 -23.66 7.86 -5.42
CA ASP A 272 -23.83 6.43 -5.70
C ASP A 272 -23.27 5.58 -4.55
N TRP A 273 -22.07 5.91 -4.06
CA TRP A 273 -21.44 5.19 -2.95
C TRP A 273 -21.87 5.70 -1.58
N LYS A 274 -22.59 6.82 -1.50
CA LYS A 274 -23.11 7.42 -0.27
C LYS A 274 -21.99 7.77 0.73
N PHE A 275 -20.81 8.13 0.24
CA PHE A 275 -19.72 8.57 1.09
C PHE A 275 -20.10 9.88 1.76
N ASN A 276 -20.07 9.88 3.09
CA ASN A 276 -20.45 11.03 3.93
C ASN A 276 -19.25 11.61 4.72
N GLY A 277 -18.03 11.24 4.38
CA GLY A 277 -16.80 11.78 4.96
C GLY A 277 -16.32 13.07 4.26
N MET A 278 -15.10 13.47 4.60
CA MET A 278 -14.41 14.64 4.05
C MET A 278 -13.53 14.23 2.86
N VAL A 279 -13.54 15.03 1.79
CA VAL A 279 -12.64 14.89 0.64
C VAL A 279 -11.58 15.98 0.68
N VAL A 280 -10.32 15.61 0.73
CA VAL A 280 -9.15 16.51 0.67
C VAL A 280 -8.47 16.36 -0.69
N SER A 281 -7.86 17.43 -1.21
CA SER A 281 -6.98 17.34 -2.39
C SER A 281 -5.67 16.65 -2.02
N ASP A 282 -4.96 16.10 -3.01
CA ASP A 282 -3.55 15.80 -2.83
C ASP A 282 -2.72 17.11 -2.77
N TYR A 283 -1.43 16.99 -2.44
CA TYR A 283 -0.52 18.11 -2.22
C TYR A 283 -0.46 19.03 -3.45
N THR A 284 -0.96 20.26 -3.32
CA THR A 284 -1.08 21.27 -4.38
C THR A 284 -1.91 20.87 -5.62
N SER A 285 -2.64 19.75 -5.61
CA SER A 285 -3.31 19.23 -6.82
C SER A 285 -4.41 20.16 -7.36
N VAL A 286 -4.97 21.07 -6.54
CA VAL A 286 -5.88 22.12 -7.03
C VAL A 286 -5.12 23.12 -7.91
N ASN A 287 -3.93 23.57 -7.49
CA ASN A 287 -3.11 24.51 -8.26
C ASN A 287 -2.59 23.87 -9.55
N GLU A 288 -2.28 22.57 -9.51
CA GLU A 288 -1.77 21.83 -10.65
C GLU A 288 -2.78 21.71 -11.80
N MET A 289 -4.08 21.86 -11.53
CA MET A 289 -5.09 21.96 -12.58
C MET A 289 -4.86 23.17 -13.52
N VAL A 290 -4.11 24.20 -13.07
CA VAL A 290 -3.66 25.29 -13.96
C VAL A 290 -2.71 24.76 -15.03
N ASN A 291 -1.78 23.86 -14.65
CA ASN A 291 -0.87 23.19 -15.58
C ASN A 291 -1.60 22.22 -16.52
N HIS A 292 -2.72 21.63 -16.08
CA HIS A 292 -3.65 20.89 -16.92
C HIS A 292 -4.46 21.79 -17.87
N ARG A 293 -4.21 23.12 -17.87
CA ARG A 293 -4.87 24.12 -18.73
C ARG A 293 -6.39 24.22 -18.52
N MET A 294 -6.86 23.93 -17.28
CA MET A 294 -8.28 24.01 -16.93
C MET A 294 -8.75 25.42 -16.56
N GLY A 295 -7.82 26.39 -16.52
CA GLY A 295 -8.09 27.81 -16.22
C GLY A 295 -7.05 28.42 -15.28
N ASP A 296 -7.31 29.64 -14.80
CA ASP A 296 -6.53 30.28 -13.75
C ASP A 296 -6.85 29.69 -12.36
N LEU A 297 -6.09 30.05 -11.33
CA LEU A 297 -6.27 29.51 -9.97
C LEU A 297 -7.69 29.74 -9.42
N GLN A 298 -8.35 30.87 -9.75
CA GLN A 298 -9.72 31.13 -9.35
C GLN A 298 -10.71 30.16 -10.02
N GLN A 299 -10.53 29.91 -11.32
CA GLN A 299 -11.38 29.02 -12.10
C GLN A 299 -11.26 27.58 -11.62
N VAL A 300 -10.03 27.08 -11.43
CA VAL A 300 -9.81 25.69 -10.99
C VAL A 300 -10.24 25.47 -9.53
N SER A 301 -10.07 26.46 -8.64
CA SER A 301 -10.57 26.40 -7.27
C SER A 301 -12.11 26.35 -7.23
N ALA A 302 -12.78 27.18 -8.05
CA ALA A 302 -14.23 27.14 -8.20
C ALA A 302 -14.72 25.80 -8.79
N MET A 303 -13.97 25.22 -9.72
CA MET A 303 -14.24 23.90 -10.29
C MET A 303 -14.14 22.82 -9.21
N ALA A 304 -13.06 22.82 -8.42
CA ALA A 304 -12.79 21.82 -7.38
C ALA A 304 -13.86 21.81 -6.27
N ILE A 305 -14.21 22.96 -5.72
CA ILE A 305 -15.25 23.03 -4.66
C ILE A 305 -16.62 22.59 -5.19
N LYS A 306 -16.98 22.97 -6.43
CA LYS A 306 -18.23 22.52 -7.08
C LYS A 306 -18.22 21.04 -7.41
N ALA A 307 -17.06 20.49 -7.73
CA ALA A 307 -16.91 19.05 -7.97
C ALA A 307 -17.13 18.22 -6.70
N GLY A 308 -17.00 18.81 -5.53
CA GLY A 308 -17.23 18.12 -4.26
C GLY A 308 -16.00 18.03 -3.37
N LEU A 309 -14.89 18.65 -3.72
CA LEU A 309 -13.73 18.78 -2.84
C LEU A 309 -14.10 19.61 -1.61
N ASP A 310 -13.62 19.21 -0.44
CA ASP A 310 -13.97 19.85 0.85
C ASP A 310 -12.77 20.58 1.49
N MET A 311 -11.53 20.18 1.19
CA MET A 311 -10.31 20.79 1.74
C MET A 311 -9.19 20.84 0.71
N ASP A 312 -8.51 21.98 0.60
CA ASP A 312 -7.37 22.23 -0.29
C ASP A 312 -6.07 22.03 0.49
N MET A 313 -5.24 21.08 0.05
CA MET A 313 -3.99 20.74 0.69
C MET A 313 -2.85 21.57 0.14
N VAL A 314 -2.33 22.47 0.97
CA VAL A 314 -1.15 23.34 0.77
C VAL A 314 -1.30 24.39 -0.34
N GLY A 315 -2.10 24.14 -1.34
CA GLY A 315 -2.25 25.00 -2.52
C GLY A 315 -2.76 26.41 -2.24
N GLU A 316 -3.52 26.62 -1.15
CA GLU A 316 -4.15 27.90 -0.75
C GLU A 316 -5.05 28.52 -1.86
N GLY A 317 -5.42 27.75 -2.87
CA GLY A 317 -6.33 28.19 -3.93
C GLY A 317 -7.71 28.54 -3.38
N PHE A 318 -8.23 27.71 -2.46
CA PHE A 318 -9.50 27.99 -1.78
C PHE A 318 -9.41 29.26 -0.93
N LEU A 319 -8.35 29.39 -0.12
CA LEU A 319 -8.14 30.52 0.77
C LEU A 319 -8.10 31.87 0.02
N THR A 320 -7.41 31.88 -1.12
CA THR A 320 -7.10 33.12 -1.87
C THR A 320 -8.16 33.52 -2.88
N THR A 321 -9.00 32.56 -3.36
CA THR A 321 -9.88 32.85 -4.52
C THR A 321 -11.38 32.65 -4.26
N LEU A 322 -11.81 31.83 -3.27
CA LEU A 322 -13.24 31.50 -3.12
C LEU A 322 -14.13 32.68 -2.76
N LYS A 323 -13.62 33.66 -1.98
CA LYS A 323 -14.39 34.88 -1.69
C LYS A 323 -14.71 35.63 -2.99
N LYS A 324 -13.71 35.87 -3.82
CA LYS A 324 -13.90 36.52 -5.13
C LYS A 324 -14.83 35.70 -6.03
N SER A 325 -14.69 34.36 -6.04
CA SER A 325 -15.55 33.47 -6.81
C SER A 325 -17.03 33.53 -6.36
N LEU A 326 -17.27 33.72 -5.05
CA LEU A 326 -18.61 33.92 -4.50
C LEU A 326 -19.19 35.28 -4.92
N ASP A 327 -18.40 36.35 -4.79
CA ASP A 327 -18.80 37.72 -5.18
C ASP A 327 -19.16 37.79 -6.67
N GLU A 328 -18.43 37.07 -7.51
CA GLU A 328 -18.66 36.94 -8.97
C GLU A 328 -19.71 35.87 -9.33
N LYS A 329 -20.35 35.20 -8.35
CA LYS A 329 -21.38 34.16 -8.54
C LYS A 329 -20.88 32.93 -9.34
N LYS A 330 -19.58 32.65 -9.34
CA LYS A 330 -18.99 31.43 -9.91
C LYS A 330 -19.25 30.21 -9.03
N ILE A 331 -19.42 30.41 -7.72
CA ILE A 331 -19.82 29.44 -6.71
C ILE A 331 -20.95 29.99 -5.85
N THR A 332 -21.52 29.15 -4.99
CA THR A 332 -22.57 29.53 -4.04
C THR A 332 -22.08 29.45 -2.60
N ILE A 333 -22.75 30.13 -1.67
CA ILE A 333 -22.44 29.99 -0.24
C ILE A 333 -22.65 28.54 0.25
N GLN A 334 -23.58 27.81 -0.36
CA GLN A 334 -23.86 26.40 -0.05
C GLN A 334 -22.66 25.50 -0.38
N ASP A 335 -21.87 25.81 -1.41
CA ASP A 335 -20.63 25.07 -1.73
C ASP A 335 -19.61 25.21 -0.60
N ILE A 336 -19.43 26.43 -0.08
CA ILE A 336 -18.52 26.70 1.04
C ILE A 336 -19.06 26.07 2.33
N ASP A 337 -20.35 26.23 2.63
CA ASP A 337 -20.98 25.70 3.83
C ASP A 337 -20.94 24.16 3.87
N ARG A 338 -21.18 23.51 2.73
CA ARG A 338 -21.04 22.04 2.61
C ARG A 338 -19.62 21.59 2.96
N ALA A 339 -18.62 22.20 2.37
CA ALA A 339 -17.21 21.84 2.57
C ALA A 339 -16.77 22.13 4.03
N CYS A 340 -17.10 23.31 4.57
CA CYS A 340 -16.80 23.68 5.96
C CYS A 340 -17.43 22.70 6.95
N ARG A 341 -18.69 22.30 6.73
CA ARG A 341 -19.38 21.31 7.57
C ARG A 341 -18.60 20.00 7.63
N LYS A 342 -18.08 19.48 6.49
CA LYS A 342 -17.33 18.22 6.46
C LYS A 342 -16.05 18.26 7.27
N VAL A 343 -15.33 19.37 7.25
CA VAL A 343 -14.15 19.58 8.08
C VAL A 343 -14.51 19.63 9.58
N LEU A 344 -15.58 20.34 9.94
CA LEU A 344 -16.05 20.42 11.33
C LEU A 344 -16.57 19.07 11.84
N GLU A 345 -17.27 18.29 11.01
CA GLU A 345 -17.71 16.92 11.34
C GLU A 345 -16.51 16.00 11.62
N ALA A 346 -15.43 16.09 10.83
CA ALA A 346 -14.19 15.33 11.06
C ALA A 346 -13.58 15.68 12.43
N LYS A 347 -13.47 16.97 12.77
CA LYS A 347 -12.99 17.45 14.08
C LYS A 347 -13.86 16.98 15.24
N TYR A 348 -15.18 16.97 15.05
CA TYR A 348 -16.13 16.52 16.06
C TYR A 348 -15.98 15.02 16.33
N LYS A 349 -15.90 14.21 15.26
CA LYS A 349 -15.79 12.75 15.35
C LYS A 349 -14.53 12.28 16.09
N VAL A 350 -13.42 12.99 15.95
CA VAL A 350 -12.20 12.71 16.72
C VAL A 350 -12.17 13.37 18.09
N GLY A 351 -13.28 13.99 18.53
CA GLY A 351 -13.46 14.53 19.89
C GLY A 351 -12.69 15.81 20.19
N LEU A 352 -12.21 16.56 19.20
CA LEU A 352 -11.42 17.78 19.41
C LEU A 352 -12.23 18.93 20.02
N PHE A 353 -13.54 18.94 19.85
CA PHE A 353 -14.40 19.96 20.48
C PHE A 353 -14.70 19.67 21.96
N ASP A 354 -14.59 18.41 22.39
CA ASP A 354 -14.67 18.01 23.78
C ASP A 354 -13.36 18.27 24.52
N ASP A 355 -12.23 17.92 23.88
CA ASP A 355 -10.88 18.14 24.39
C ASP A 355 -9.90 18.41 23.22
N PRO A 356 -9.52 19.69 22.99
CA PRO A 356 -8.56 20.07 21.94
C PRO A 356 -7.16 19.47 22.10
N TYR A 357 -6.80 19.02 23.31
CA TYR A 357 -5.47 18.53 23.66
C TYR A 357 -5.40 17.02 23.85
N ARG A 358 -6.47 16.29 23.56
CA ARG A 358 -6.61 14.83 23.81
C ARG A 358 -5.51 13.94 23.25
N TYR A 359 -4.83 14.37 22.19
CA TYR A 359 -3.71 13.67 21.55
C TYR A 359 -2.35 14.15 22.05
N ILE A 360 -2.31 15.07 23.01
CA ILE A 360 -1.09 15.66 23.55
C ILE A 360 -0.83 15.07 24.94
N ASP A 361 -0.14 13.94 24.98
CA ASP A 361 0.22 13.23 26.20
C ASP A 361 1.68 12.76 26.11
N PRO A 362 2.64 13.52 26.66
CA PRO A 362 4.06 13.17 26.62
C PRO A 362 4.37 11.83 27.30
N VAL A 363 3.58 11.41 28.28
CA VAL A 363 3.75 10.13 28.99
C VAL A 363 3.43 8.97 28.05
N ARG A 364 2.40 9.09 27.22
CA ARG A 364 2.08 8.12 26.17
C ARG A 364 3.21 8.03 25.16
N GLY A 365 3.72 9.16 24.67
CA GLY A 365 4.83 9.21 23.72
C GLY A 365 6.03 8.38 24.22
N ALA A 366 6.45 8.61 25.45
CA ALA A 366 7.59 7.91 26.03
C ALA A 366 7.34 6.37 26.24
N LYS A 367 6.09 5.98 26.48
CA LYS A 367 5.73 4.59 26.80
C LYS A 367 5.35 3.77 25.56
N GLU A 368 4.64 4.38 24.63
CA GLU A 368 3.99 3.67 23.54
C GLU A 368 4.79 3.68 22.23
N VAL A 369 5.67 4.67 22.02
CA VAL A 369 6.44 4.80 20.78
C VAL A 369 7.68 3.91 20.83
N LEU A 370 7.94 3.12 19.76
CA LEU A 370 9.09 2.20 19.63
C LEU A 370 9.24 1.19 20.77
N SER A 371 8.14 0.83 21.43
CA SER A 371 8.19 -0.14 22.53
C SER A 371 8.65 -1.53 22.04
N ALA A 372 9.22 -2.32 22.96
CA ALA A 372 9.84 -3.61 22.63
C ALA A 372 8.85 -4.59 21.97
N ASP A 373 7.59 -4.63 22.41
CA ASP A 373 6.53 -5.47 21.83
C ASP A 373 6.20 -5.08 20.38
N LYS A 374 6.24 -3.78 20.06
CA LYS A 374 6.04 -3.30 18.69
C LYS A 374 7.21 -3.66 17.78
N ARG A 375 8.45 -3.60 18.28
CA ARG A 375 9.62 -4.08 17.53
C ARG A 375 9.56 -5.59 17.28
N VAL A 376 9.15 -6.38 18.27
CA VAL A 376 8.90 -7.84 18.11
C VAL A 376 7.82 -8.06 17.03
N PHE A 377 6.75 -7.25 17.02
CA PHE A 377 5.70 -7.33 16.01
C PHE A 377 6.23 -6.92 14.62
N ALA A 378 7.06 -5.87 14.52
CA ALA A 378 7.70 -5.46 13.26
C ALA A 378 8.59 -6.58 12.68
N ARG A 379 9.38 -7.27 13.51
CA ARG A 379 10.16 -8.45 13.09
C ARG A 379 9.27 -9.57 12.59
N LYS A 380 8.16 -9.86 13.28
CA LYS A 380 7.21 -10.89 12.89
C LYS A 380 6.57 -10.61 11.52
N ILE A 381 6.04 -9.39 11.31
CA ILE A 381 5.38 -9.06 10.04
C ILE A 381 6.37 -9.03 8.87
N ALA A 382 7.61 -8.59 9.11
CA ALA A 382 8.68 -8.62 8.12
C ALA A 382 8.98 -10.05 7.69
N GLY A 383 9.22 -10.97 8.62
CA GLY A 383 9.50 -12.38 8.29
C GLY A 383 8.36 -13.06 7.52
N GLN A 384 7.11 -12.68 7.78
CA GLN A 384 5.94 -13.21 7.06
C GLN A 384 5.68 -12.58 5.70
N SER A 385 6.31 -11.44 5.39
CA SER A 385 6.21 -10.75 4.11
C SER A 385 7.20 -11.27 3.05
N PHE A 386 8.23 -12.01 3.47
CA PHE A 386 9.29 -12.49 2.59
C PHE A 386 8.78 -13.58 1.67
N VAL A 387 9.17 -13.47 0.39
CA VAL A 387 8.79 -14.42 -0.66
C VAL A 387 10.02 -15.17 -1.14
N LEU A 388 10.05 -16.48 -0.92
CA LEU A 388 11.09 -17.36 -1.45
C LEU A 388 10.80 -17.62 -2.91
N LEU A 389 11.64 -17.09 -3.82
CA LEU A 389 11.44 -17.19 -5.26
C LEU A 389 12.14 -18.41 -5.87
N LYS A 390 13.27 -18.84 -5.28
CA LYS A 390 14.06 -20.00 -5.72
C LYS A 390 14.76 -20.62 -4.51
N ASN A 391 14.85 -21.95 -4.44
CA ASN A 391 15.62 -22.66 -3.42
C ASN A 391 16.08 -24.04 -3.93
N ASN A 392 17.09 -24.04 -4.80
CA ASN A 392 17.66 -25.26 -5.36
C ASN A 392 18.50 -25.98 -4.29
N ASN A 393 18.48 -27.32 -4.36
CA ASN A 393 19.25 -28.20 -3.48
C ASN A 393 19.05 -27.93 -1.97
N GLN A 394 17.90 -27.32 -1.60
CA GLN A 394 17.61 -26.94 -0.21
C GLN A 394 18.78 -26.13 0.43
N THR A 395 19.34 -25.18 -0.33
CA THR A 395 20.43 -24.30 0.14
C THR A 395 19.98 -23.49 1.37
N LEU A 396 18.73 -23.06 1.38
CA LEU A 396 18.09 -22.47 2.56
C LEU A 396 17.21 -23.51 3.27
N PRO A 397 17.15 -23.52 4.61
CA PRO A 397 17.84 -22.62 5.54
C PRO A 397 19.35 -22.95 5.70
N LEU A 398 20.15 -21.91 5.97
CA LEU A 398 21.59 -22.01 6.22
C LEU A 398 21.88 -22.66 7.59
N LYS A 399 23.02 -23.33 7.70
CA LYS A 399 23.49 -23.84 8.99
C LYS A 399 24.29 -22.73 9.73
N LYS A 400 24.01 -22.51 11.00
CA LYS A 400 24.71 -21.51 11.84
C LYS A 400 26.22 -21.77 12.00
N THR A 401 26.68 -22.99 11.66
CA THR A 401 28.09 -23.41 11.71
C THR A 401 28.87 -23.10 10.44
N GLN A 402 28.19 -22.74 9.33
CA GLN A 402 28.84 -22.42 8.06
C GLN A 402 29.58 -21.08 8.16
N LYS A 403 30.71 -20.97 7.44
CA LYS A 403 31.35 -19.69 7.15
C LYS A 403 30.60 -19.02 6.01
N ILE A 404 30.04 -17.86 6.26
CA ILE A 404 29.18 -17.13 5.33
C ILE A 404 29.87 -15.85 4.87
N ALA A 405 30.05 -15.72 3.57
CA ALA A 405 30.42 -14.47 2.94
C ALA A 405 29.15 -13.62 2.77
N LEU A 406 28.96 -12.62 3.60
CA LEU A 406 27.87 -11.66 3.48
C LEU A 406 28.34 -10.49 2.61
N ILE A 407 27.84 -10.42 1.38
CA ILE A 407 28.35 -9.50 0.36
C ILE A 407 27.20 -8.65 -0.19
N GLY A 408 27.49 -7.40 -0.52
CA GLY A 408 26.54 -6.53 -1.20
C GLY A 408 26.39 -5.16 -0.54
N PRO A 409 25.99 -4.15 -1.34
CA PRO A 409 25.88 -2.77 -0.87
C PRO A 409 24.80 -2.57 0.20
N LEU A 410 23.77 -3.42 0.22
CA LEU A 410 22.66 -3.34 1.17
C LEU A 410 22.83 -4.26 2.41
N ALA A 411 23.94 -5.02 2.48
CA ALA A 411 24.15 -5.98 3.57
C ALA A 411 24.39 -5.32 4.94
N ASN A 412 25.08 -4.17 4.96
CA ASN A 412 25.36 -3.41 6.17
C ASN A 412 24.95 -1.95 6.02
N ASP A 413 23.75 -1.71 5.51
CA ASP A 413 23.21 -0.39 5.23
C ASP A 413 21.95 -0.15 6.08
N LYS A 414 21.98 0.85 6.95
CA LYS A 414 20.82 1.29 7.73
C LYS A 414 19.89 2.22 6.95
N ASN A 415 20.44 2.99 6.01
CA ASN A 415 19.73 4.08 5.35
C ASN A 415 18.58 3.59 4.45
N ASN A 416 18.65 2.34 3.96
CA ASN A 416 17.69 1.79 3.04
C ASN A 416 16.75 0.73 3.65
N MET A 417 16.92 0.35 4.93
CA MET A 417 16.09 -0.69 5.56
C MET A 417 14.61 -0.32 5.64
N LEU A 418 14.32 0.96 5.92
CA LEU A 418 12.94 1.43 6.14
C LEU A 418 12.11 1.48 4.86
N GLY A 419 12.71 1.74 3.71
CA GLY A 419 11.99 2.02 2.46
C GLY A 419 11.49 3.45 2.36
N THR A 420 10.72 3.73 1.31
CA THR A 420 10.11 5.03 1.02
C THR A 420 8.94 5.33 1.96
N TRP A 421 8.59 6.61 2.10
CA TRP A 421 7.46 7.08 2.93
C TRP A 421 7.49 6.62 4.40
N ALA A 422 8.68 6.47 4.97
CA ALA A 422 8.88 6.30 6.40
C ALA A 422 9.08 7.66 7.09
N VAL A 423 8.13 8.58 6.93
CA VAL A 423 8.24 10.02 7.24
C VAL A 423 8.73 10.32 8.66
N SER A 424 8.22 9.56 9.64
CA SER A 424 8.60 9.72 11.05
C SER A 424 9.65 8.71 11.51
N GLY A 425 10.05 7.77 10.65
CA GLY A 425 11.04 6.74 10.95
C GLY A 425 12.47 7.31 10.99
N ASP A 426 13.29 6.76 11.86
CA ASP A 426 14.74 7.03 11.90
C ASP A 426 15.51 5.83 11.36
N PRO A 427 16.17 5.94 10.18
CA PRO A 427 16.93 4.83 9.61
C PRO A 427 18.03 4.32 10.56
N GLN A 428 18.58 5.17 11.42
CA GLN A 428 19.64 4.78 12.34
C GLN A 428 19.16 3.81 13.44
N MET A 429 17.84 3.74 13.68
CA MET A 429 17.21 2.80 14.59
C MET A 429 16.97 1.42 13.95
N SER A 430 17.19 1.28 12.64
CA SER A 430 17.00 0.02 11.92
C SER A 430 18.16 -0.96 12.17
N ILE A 431 17.85 -2.24 12.05
CA ILE A 431 18.83 -3.32 12.14
C ILE A 431 19.23 -3.75 10.73
N PRO A 432 20.49 -3.56 10.30
CA PRO A 432 20.97 -4.03 9.00
C PRO A 432 21.15 -5.56 8.99
N VAL A 433 21.25 -6.16 7.80
CA VAL A 433 21.35 -7.63 7.64
C VAL A 433 22.58 -8.19 8.36
N PHE A 434 23.72 -7.52 8.27
CA PHE A 434 24.96 -7.92 8.94
C PHE A 434 24.80 -8.05 10.46
N GLU A 435 24.19 -7.05 11.09
CA GLU A 435 23.90 -7.08 12.53
C GLU A 435 22.91 -8.20 12.88
N GLY A 436 21.82 -8.32 12.12
CA GLY A 436 20.81 -9.37 12.32
C GLY A 436 21.39 -10.78 12.22
N MET A 437 22.28 -11.04 11.25
CA MET A 437 22.94 -12.34 11.11
C MET A 437 23.90 -12.63 12.27
N LYS A 438 24.65 -11.64 12.75
CA LYS A 438 25.53 -11.78 13.93
C LYS A 438 24.76 -12.03 15.22
N ASN A 439 23.53 -11.61 15.32
CA ASN A 439 22.66 -11.92 16.45
C ASN A 439 22.18 -13.38 16.45
N GLN A 440 22.29 -14.10 15.33
CA GLN A 440 21.79 -15.47 15.15
C GLN A 440 22.89 -16.54 15.11
N ALA A 441 24.08 -16.21 14.61
CA ALA A 441 25.20 -17.11 14.44
C ALA A 441 26.46 -16.51 15.08
N ALA A 442 27.52 -17.36 15.27
CA ALA A 442 28.79 -16.87 15.78
C ALA A 442 29.33 -15.74 14.87
N ALA A 443 29.70 -14.62 15.45
CA ALA A 443 30.16 -13.44 14.71
C ALA A 443 31.36 -13.73 13.80
N SER A 444 32.24 -14.68 14.20
CA SER A 444 33.39 -15.15 13.41
C SER A 444 33.02 -15.91 12.13
N ASN A 445 31.76 -16.38 12.04
CA ASN A 445 31.28 -17.13 10.88
C ASN A 445 30.68 -16.19 9.80
N ILE A 446 30.44 -14.93 10.12
CA ILE A 446 29.87 -13.95 9.18
C ILE A 446 30.94 -12.95 8.76
N ILE A 447 31.42 -13.05 7.53
CA ILE A 447 32.48 -12.18 7.01
C ILE A 447 31.84 -11.25 5.99
N TYR A 448 31.97 -9.94 6.17
CA TYR A 448 31.33 -8.91 5.36
C TYR A 448 32.28 -8.31 4.33
N ALA A 449 31.80 -8.07 3.12
CA ALA A 449 32.40 -7.17 2.14
C ALA A 449 31.30 -6.39 1.38
N LYS A 450 31.52 -5.11 1.08
CA LYS A 450 30.55 -4.30 0.31
C LYS A 450 30.40 -4.80 -1.13
N GLY A 451 31.51 -5.11 -1.79
CA GLY A 451 31.60 -5.71 -3.13
C GLY A 451 31.25 -4.80 -4.30
N ALA A 452 30.28 -3.92 -4.17
CA ALA A 452 29.86 -2.93 -5.16
C ALA A 452 29.13 -1.76 -4.49
N ASN A 453 28.92 -0.67 -5.22
CA ASN A 453 27.93 0.34 -4.87
C ASN A 453 26.52 -0.14 -5.25
N ILE A 454 25.48 0.50 -4.69
CA ILE A 454 24.09 0.27 -5.17
C ILE A 454 24.01 0.62 -6.65
N THR A 455 24.58 1.73 -7.04
CA THR A 455 24.81 2.15 -8.44
C THR A 455 26.10 2.96 -8.51
N ASP A 456 26.79 2.89 -9.65
CA ASP A 456 27.94 3.76 -9.97
C ASP A 456 27.50 4.99 -10.79
N ASP A 457 26.22 5.09 -11.16
CA ASP A 457 25.64 6.24 -11.84
C ASP A 457 25.43 7.40 -10.85
N THR A 458 26.27 8.43 -10.97
CA THR A 458 26.25 9.61 -10.09
C THR A 458 25.00 10.46 -10.23
N GLU A 459 24.36 10.50 -11.40
CA GLU A 459 23.11 11.23 -11.61
C GLU A 459 21.93 10.51 -10.99
N LEU A 460 21.88 9.19 -11.11
CA LEU A 460 20.89 8.38 -10.41
C LEU A 460 21.06 8.48 -8.88
N ALA A 461 22.31 8.45 -8.39
CA ALA A 461 22.62 8.63 -6.97
C ALA A 461 22.13 9.98 -6.43
N LYS A 462 22.36 11.09 -7.17
CA LYS A 462 21.84 12.41 -6.79
C LYS A 462 20.32 12.42 -6.65
N ARG A 463 19.60 11.82 -7.62
CA ARG A 463 18.13 11.75 -7.63
C ARG A 463 17.61 10.89 -6.50
N ALA A 464 18.32 9.83 -6.12
CA ALA A 464 17.97 8.95 -5.02
C ALA A 464 18.42 9.47 -3.64
N ASN A 465 18.99 10.67 -3.54
CA ASN A 465 19.48 11.30 -2.31
C ASN A 465 18.75 12.61 -1.96
N VAL A 466 17.58 12.85 -2.53
CA VAL A 466 16.83 14.11 -2.30
C VAL A 466 16.38 14.24 -0.86
N PHE A 467 15.87 13.16 -0.25
CA PHE A 467 15.38 13.13 1.14
C PHE A 467 16.40 12.57 2.14
N GLY A 468 17.68 12.61 1.81
CA GLY A 468 18.79 12.13 2.64
C GLY A 468 19.68 11.13 1.92
N LEU A 469 20.78 10.77 2.56
CA LEU A 469 21.75 9.84 1.98
C LEU A 469 21.15 8.42 1.89
N ARG A 470 20.91 7.96 0.68
CA ARG A 470 20.45 6.59 0.35
C ARG A 470 21.47 5.83 -0.49
N VAL A 471 22.17 6.55 -1.37
CA VAL A 471 23.22 6.00 -2.22
C VAL A 471 24.53 6.70 -1.87
N ASP A 472 25.42 5.96 -1.23
CA ASP A 472 26.79 6.37 -0.92
C ASP A 472 27.75 5.67 -1.89
N ILE A 473 28.37 6.45 -2.78
CA ILE A 473 29.38 5.95 -3.70
C ILE A 473 30.72 5.87 -2.95
N ASP A 474 31.22 4.63 -2.79
CA ASP A 474 32.45 4.34 -2.08
C ASP A 474 33.66 5.02 -2.76
N LYS A 475 34.63 5.44 -1.95
CA LYS A 475 35.86 6.05 -2.45
C LYS A 475 36.82 5.04 -3.11
N ARG A 476 36.69 3.77 -2.77
CA ARG A 476 37.41 2.66 -3.41
C ARG A 476 36.87 2.44 -4.83
N SER A 477 37.75 2.02 -5.72
CA SER A 477 37.32 1.64 -7.06
C SER A 477 36.44 0.40 -7.05
N PRO A 478 35.56 0.20 -8.05
CA PRO A 478 34.80 -1.03 -8.20
C PRO A 478 35.67 -2.29 -8.22
N ALA A 479 36.88 -2.21 -8.77
CA ALA A 479 37.83 -3.34 -8.83
C ALA A 479 38.37 -3.71 -7.44
N GLU A 480 38.68 -2.73 -6.59
CA GLU A 480 39.14 -2.99 -5.22
C GLU A 480 38.03 -3.62 -4.38
N MET A 481 36.79 -3.11 -4.45
CA MET A 481 35.64 -3.68 -3.77
C MET A 481 35.33 -5.12 -4.23
N LEU A 482 35.42 -5.37 -5.54
CA LEU A 482 35.20 -6.71 -6.10
C LEU A 482 36.29 -7.69 -5.64
N THR A 483 37.57 -7.26 -5.62
CA THR A 483 38.69 -8.07 -5.15
C THR A 483 38.50 -8.49 -3.69
N GLU A 484 38.10 -7.55 -2.82
CA GLU A 484 37.76 -7.86 -1.41
C GLU A 484 36.62 -8.88 -1.31
N ALA A 485 35.55 -8.69 -2.07
CA ALA A 485 34.39 -9.59 -2.08
C ALA A 485 34.77 -11.01 -2.48
N LEU A 486 35.59 -11.16 -3.54
CA LEU A 486 36.05 -12.46 -3.99
C LEU A 486 36.99 -13.13 -2.99
N ALA A 487 37.85 -12.36 -2.31
CA ALA A 487 38.70 -12.87 -1.24
C ALA A 487 37.84 -13.44 -0.07
N VAL A 488 36.79 -12.71 0.34
CA VAL A 488 35.86 -13.17 1.37
C VAL A 488 35.08 -14.42 0.92
N ALA A 489 34.62 -14.42 -0.32
CA ALA A 489 33.90 -15.59 -0.89
C ALA A 489 34.78 -16.86 -0.93
N SER A 490 36.08 -16.72 -1.26
CA SER A 490 36.99 -17.84 -1.40
C SER A 490 37.17 -18.66 -0.12
N ILE A 491 37.16 -18.02 1.05
CA ILE A 491 37.36 -18.62 2.38
C ILE A 491 36.04 -19.02 3.06
N SER A 492 34.90 -18.88 2.37
CA SER A 492 33.57 -19.12 2.91
C SER A 492 32.93 -20.37 2.27
N ASP A 493 31.95 -20.97 2.95
CA ASP A 493 31.21 -22.14 2.49
C ASP A 493 30.05 -21.74 1.54
N VAL A 494 29.47 -20.56 1.78
CA VAL A 494 28.32 -20.03 1.06
C VAL A 494 28.39 -18.50 0.99
N VAL A 495 27.88 -17.93 -0.09
CA VAL A 495 27.73 -16.50 -0.29
C VAL A 495 26.27 -16.09 -0.06
N VAL A 496 26.04 -15.05 0.73
CA VAL A 496 24.77 -14.36 0.84
C VAL A 496 24.95 -12.98 0.23
N ALA A 497 24.39 -12.76 -0.95
CA ALA A 497 24.48 -11.51 -1.70
C ALA A 497 23.22 -10.65 -1.43
N VAL A 498 23.36 -9.50 -0.75
CA VAL A 498 22.26 -8.59 -0.44
C VAL A 498 22.26 -7.43 -1.41
N LEU A 499 21.33 -7.45 -2.34
CA LEU A 499 21.27 -6.59 -3.53
C LEU A 499 19.89 -5.96 -3.67
N GLY A 500 19.76 -4.96 -4.55
CA GLY A 500 18.47 -4.35 -4.85
C GLY A 500 18.52 -2.86 -5.14
N GLU A 501 17.43 -2.18 -4.82
CA GLU A 501 17.25 -0.74 -4.97
C GLU A 501 17.56 0.00 -3.66
N ALA A 502 18.01 1.25 -3.77
CA ALA A 502 17.91 2.20 -2.65
C ALA A 502 16.44 2.54 -2.41
N SER A 503 16.10 2.95 -1.18
CA SER A 503 14.72 3.27 -0.79
C SER A 503 14.08 4.32 -1.70
N GLU A 504 14.82 5.36 -2.08
CA GLU A 504 14.33 6.45 -2.95
C GLU A 504 14.39 6.12 -4.46
N MET A 505 14.77 4.90 -4.85
CA MET A 505 14.58 4.40 -6.23
C MET A 505 13.15 3.91 -6.48
N SER A 506 12.31 3.85 -5.45
CA SER A 506 10.87 3.60 -5.50
C SER A 506 10.13 4.65 -4.67
N GLY A 507 8.80 4.66 -4.70
CA GLY A 507 7.96 5.68 -4.08
C GLY A 507 7.59 6.79 -5.05
N GLU A 508 7.15 7.91 -4.51
CA GLU A 508 6.69 9.07 -5.29
C GLU A 508 7.83 9.70 -6.09
N ALA A 509 7.53 10.15 -7.30
CA ALA A 509 8.47 10.73 -8.27
C ALA A 509 9.66 9.81 -8.63
N ALA A 510 9.56 8.51 -8.37
CA ALA A 510 10.62 7.53 -8.58
C ALA A 510 10.27 6.48 -9.67
N SER A 511 9.66 6.93 -10.76
CA SER A 511 9.42 6.07 -11.94
C SER A 511 10.73 5.68 -12.61
N ARG A 512 10.88 4.40 -12.96
CA ARG A 512 12.06 3.88 -13.66
C ARG A 512 11.66 3.23 -14.96
N SER A 513 12.32 3.58 -16.05
CA SER A 513 12.13 2.96 -17.38
C SER A 513 12.77 1.59 -17.46
N ASP A 514 13.91 1.39 -16.79
CA ASP A 514 14.59 0.13 -16.59
C ASP A 514 14.50 -0.28 -15.11
N ILE A 515 13.88 -1.43 -14.86
CA ILE A 515 13.69 -2.00 -13.53
C ILE A 515 14.50 -3.28 -13.33
N THR A 516 15.65 -3.38 -13.98
CA THR A 516 16.68 -4.39 -13.68
C THR A 516 17.50 -3.95 -12.46
N LEU A 517 18.28 -4.87 -11.89
CA LEU A 517 19.33 -4.50 -10.93
C LEU A 517 20.37 -3.60 -11.60
N PRO A 518 20.90 -2.59 -10.89
CA PRO A 518 21.99 -1.76 -11.41
C PRO A 518 23.19 -2.57 -11.85
N GLU A 519 23.86 -2.12 -12.92
CA GLU A 519 24.94 -2.85 -13.58
C GLU A 519 26.11 -3.20 -12.63
N SER A 520 26.45 -2.33 -11.68
CA SER A 520 27.45 -2.57 -10.64
C SER A 520 27.17 -3.85 -9.85
N GLN A 521 25.90 -4.08 -9.50
CA GLN A 521 25.46 -5.24 -8.75
C GLN A 521 25.42 -6.51 -9.64
N ILE A 522 25.05 -6.39 -10.91
CA ILE A 522 25.09 -7.53 -11.86
C ILE A 522 26.54 -7.98 -12.10
N LYS A 523 27.50 -7.06 -12.24
CA LYS A 523 28.93 -7.38 -12.35
C LYS A 523 29.45 -8.12 -11.12
N LEU A 524 29.11 -7.63 -9.92
CA LEU A 524 29.43 -8.32 -8.67
C LEU A 524 28.85 -9.74 -8.66
N LEU A 525 27.56 -9.88 -8.96
CA LEU A 525 26.87 -11.16 -8.88
C LEU A 525 27.44 -12.20 -9.85
N ASN A 526 27.73 -11.80 -11.08
CA ASN A 526 28.37 -12.67 -12.07
C ASN A 526 29.76 -13.17 -11.61
N ALA A 527 30.55 -12.30 -10.99
CA ALA A 527 31.85 -12.67 -10.42
C ALA A 527 31.70 -13.64 -9.24
N LEU A 528 30.68 -13.46 -8.39
CA LEU A 528 30.37 -14.40 -7.31
C LEU A 528 29.92 -15.76 -7.83
N TYR A 529 29.11 -15.81 -8.88
CA TYR A 529 28.74 -17.08 -9.55
C TYR A 529 29.96 -17.82 -10.11
N ALA A 530 30.92 -17.11 -10.69
CA ALA A 530 32.15 -17.67 -11.21
C ALA A 530 33.04 -18.33 -10.13
N THR A 531 32.83 -18.07 -8.85
CA THR A 531 33.54 -18.74 -7.75
C THR A 531 33.15 -20.21 -7.58
N GLY A 532 32.01 -20.63 -8.15
CA GLY A 532 31.44 -21.96 -7.97
C GLY A 532 30.86 -22.25 -6.61
N LYS A 533 30.85 -21.26 -5.67
CA LYS A 533 30.22 -21.39 -4.36
C LYS A 533 28.69 -21.27 -4.48
N PRO A 534 27.91 -21.90 -3.60
CA PRO A 534 26.48 -21.62 -3.51
C PRO A 534 26.23 -20.14 -3.22
N VAL A 535 25.37 -19.48 -4.03
CA VAL A 535 25.02 -18.07 -3.87
C VAL A 535 23.54 -17.94 -3.53
N VAL A 536 23.24 -17.44 -2.35
CA VAL A 536 21.92 -17.03 -1.91
C VAL A 536 21.78 -15.54 -2.18
N VAL A 537 20.81 -15.15 -3.00
CA VAL A 537 20.53 -13.73 -3.30
C VAL A 537 19.35 -13.25 -2.48
N VAL A 538 19.56 -12.20 -1.69
CA VAL A 538 18.53 -11.47 -0.96
C VAL A 538 18.24 -10.18 -1.69
N ILE A 539 17.01 -10.03 -2.21
CA ILE A 539 16.60 -8.86 -3.00
C ILE A 539 15.80 -7.90 -2.13
N MET A 540 16.31 -6.68 -2.00
CA MET A 540 15.64 -5.54 -1.37
C MET A 540 15.17 -4.59 -2.45
N SER A 541 13.85 -4.39 -2.60
CA SER A 541 13.32 -3.49 -3.63
C SER A 541 11.94 -2.95 -3.24
N GLY A 542 11.56 -1.81 -3.82
CA GLY A 542 10.23 -1.24 -3.65
C GLY A 542 9.24 -1.68 -4.73
N ARG A 543 9.66 -2.55 -5.65
CA ARG A 543 8.87 -3.01 -6.81
C ARG A 543 9.28 -4.41 -7.25
N PRO A 544 8.44 -5.14 -8.02
CA PRO A 544 8.90 -6.29 -8.80
C PRO A 544 9.96 -5.87 -9.80
N LEU A 545 11.18 -6.43 -9.67
CA LEU A 545 12.28 -6.20 -10.62
C LEU A 545 12.27 -7.24 -11.73
N VAL A 546 12.89 -6.92 -12.87
CA VAL A 546 13.26 -7.90 -13.88
C VAL A 546 14.49 -8.66 -13.38
N LEU A 547 14.34 -9.96 -13.09
CA LEU A 547 15.38 -10.80 -12.49
C LEU A 547 15.96 -11.85 -13.46
N THR A 548 15.50 -11.88 -14.71
CA THR A 548 15.91 -12.89 -15.71
C THR A 548 17.40 -12.93 -15.98
N ASN A 549 18.08 -11.79 -15.88
CA ASN A 549 19.53 -11.69 -16.13
C ASN A 549 20.40 -12.14 -14.93
N MET A 550 19.80 -12.54 -13.81
CA MET A 550 20.55 -12.90 -12.60
C MET A 550 20.11 -14.22 -11.95
N ILE A 551 18.88 -14.69 -12.24
CA ILE A 551 18.28 -15.74 -11.43
C ILE A 551 18.90 -17.13 -11.64
N ASP A 552 19.44 -17.41 -12.82
CA ASP A 552 19.91 -18.74 -13.17
C ASP A 552 21.13 -19.18 -12.35
N GLY A 553 22.08 -18.27 -12.09
CA GLY A 553 23.27 -18.52 -11.29
C GLY A 553 23.03 -18.64 -9.78
N ALA A 554 21.89 -18.11 -9.29
CA ALA A 554 21.57 -18.18 -7.87
C ALA A 554 21.11 -19.58 -7.44
N THR A 555 21.60 -20.09 -6.30
CA THR A 555 21.08 -21.32 -5.70
C THR A 555 19.77 -21.06 -4.97
N SER A 556 19.61 -19.89 -4.36
CA SER A 556 18.36 -19.45 -3.73
C SER A 556 18.16 -17.96 -3.94
N VAL A 557 16.90 -17.51 -4.04
CA VAL A 557 16.51 -16.10 -4.17
C VAL A 557 15.37 -15.82 -3.19
N LEU A 558 15.61 -14.87 -2.29
CA LEU A 558 14.65 -14.41 -1.30
C LEU A 558 14.33 -12.93 -1.53
N GLN A 559 13.09 -12.62 -1.91
CA GLN A 559 12.58 -11.26 -2.01
C GLN A 559 12.17 -10.79 -0.62
N VAL A 560 12.77 -9.71 -0.12
CA VAL A 560 12.51 -9.22 1.24
C VAL A 560 11.90 -7.82 1.27
N TRP A 561 11.78 -7.17 0.11
CA TRP A 561 11.29 -5.79 -0.02
C TRP A 561 12.19 -4.82 0.78
N HIS A 562 11.71 -3.62 1.10
CA HIS A 562 12.26 -2.82 2.20
C HIS A 562 11.49 -3.21 3.46
N ALA A 563 12.14 -3.88 4.39
CA ALA A 563 11.47 -4.67 5.43
C ALA A 563 11.30 -3.94 6.77
N GLY A 564 11.60 -2.64 6.82
CA GLY A 564 11.35 -1.81 8.00
C GLY A 564 12.44 -1.90 9.07
N ILE A 565 12.07 -1.48 10.29
CA ILE A 565 13.03 -1.24 11.39
C ILE A 565 13.75 -2.51 11.87
N GLU A 566 13.11 -3.68 11.77
CA GLU A 566 13.65 -4.98 12.17
C GLU A 566 14.10 -5.86 10.99
N ALA A 567 14.36 -5.23 9.83
CA ALA A 567 14.69 -5.92 8.58
C ALA A 567 15.80 -6.97 8.74
N GLY A 568 16.95 -6.61 9.30
CA GLY A 568 18.10 -7.51 9.43
C GLY A 568 17.82 -8.71 10.32
N ASN A 569 17.12 -8.51 11.45
CA ASN A 569 16.73 -9.61 12.34
C ASN A 569 15.76 -10.57 11.64
N ALA A 570 14.74 -10.04 10.94
CA ALA A 570 13.76 -10.86 10.23
C ALA A 570 14.40 -11.63 9.04
N ILE A 571 15.32 -10.99 8.30
CA ILE A 571 16.07 -11.64 7.22
C ILE A 571 16.93 -12.77 7.78
N ALA A 572 17.63 -12.54 8.89
CA ALA A 572 18.42 -13.59 9.55
C ALA A 572 17.53 -14.74 10.02
N ASP A 573 16.33 -14.47 10.57
CA ASP A 573 15.37 -15.51 10.96
C ASP A 573 14.97 -16.39 9.77
N ALA A 574 14.72 -15.79 8.60
CA ALA A 574 14.43 -16.54 7.39
C ALA A 574 15.67 -17.33 6.93
N LEU A 575 16.84 -16.68 6.80
CA LEU A 575 18.05 -17.34 6.32
C LEU A 575 18.48 -18.55 7.15
N PHE A 576 18.30 -18.49 8.49
CA PHE A 576 18.66 -19.59 9.41
C PHE A 576 17.49 -20.49 9.80
N GLY A 577 16.31 -20.32 9.21
CA GLY A 577 15.16 -21.22 9.38
C GLY A 577 14.38 -21.04 10.69
N ALA A 578 14.62 -19.96 11.46
CA ALA A 578 13.76 -19.61 12.59
C ALA A 578 12.36 -19.19 12.12
N VAL A 579 12.26 -18.64 10.91
CA VAL A 579 11.02 -18.37 10.20
C VAL A 579 11.05 -19.10 8.86
N ASN A 580 10.04 -19.92 8.59
CA ASN A 580 9.84 -20.52 7.28
C ASN A 580 9.10 -19.50 6.39
N PRO A 581 9.67 -19.05 5.24
CA PRO A 581 9.00 -18.12 4.34
C PRO A 581 7.60 -18.59 3.93
N SER A 582 6.63 -17.69 4.03
CA SER A 582 5.22 -17.98 3.73
C SER A 582 4.55 -16.87 2.92
N GLY A 583 5.31 -15.85 2.55
CA GLY A 583 4.83 -14.76 1.71
C GLY A 583 4.50 -15.23 0.30
N LYS A 584 3.47 -14.63 -0.30
CA LYS A 584 3.06 -14.86 -1.69
C LYS A 584 3.01 -13.53 -2.43
N LEU A 585 3.50 -13.49 -3.66
CA LEU A 585 3.52 -12.27 -4.46
C LEU A 585 2.12 -11.69 -4.64
N SER A 586 1.96 -10.42 -4.35
CA SER A 586 0.75 -9.64 -4.64
C SER A 586 0.81 -8.90 -5.97
N MET A 587 1.95 -9.00 -6.66
CA MET A 587 2.18 -8.48 -7.99
C MET A 587 3.11 -9.40 -8.77
N SER A 588 2.79 -9.66 -10.04
CA SER A 588 3.58 -10.50 -10.95
C SER A 588 4.95 -9.88 -11.23
N PHE A 589 6.00 -10.70 -11.29
CA PHE A 589 7.34 -10.28 -11.69
C PHE A 589 7.49 -10.42 -13.20
N PRO A 590 7.78 -9.34 -13.94
CA PRO A 590 7.90 -9.41 -15.40
C PRO A 590 9.15 -10.21 -15.83
N TYR A 591 9.04 -10.85 -16.99
CA TYR A 591 10.18 -11.51 -17.64
C TYR A 591 11.16 -10.50 -18.25
N SER A 592 10.61 -9.40 -18.78
CA SER A 592 11.36 -8.25 -19.30
C SER A 592 10.55 -6.97 -19.15
N VAL A 593 11.20 -5.81 -19.26
CA VAL A 593 10.51 -4.50 -19.26
C VAL A 593 9.51 -4.41 -20.43
N GLY A 594 9.83 -4.98 -21.58
CA GLY A 594 8.95 -4.99 -22.75
C GLY A 594 7.65 -5.80 -22.59
N GLN A 595 7.56 -6.65 -21.55
CA GLN A 595 6.36 -7.43 -21.26
C GLN A 595 5.30 -6.62 -20.50
N ILE A 596 5.66 -5.48 -19.91
CA ILE A 596 4.78 -4.68 -19.03
C ILE A 596 3.70 -3.98 -19.88
N PRO A 597 2.43 -4.03 -19.46
CA PRO A 597 1.91 -4.62 -18.22
C PRO A 597 1.69 -6.14 -18.33
N VAL A 598 2.12 -6.88 -17.32
CA VAL A 598 1.86 -8.32 -17.17
C VAL A 598 1.22 -8.58 -15.81
N TYR A 599 0.04 -9.20 -15.81
CA TYR A 599 -0.72 -9.52 -14.60
C TYR A 599 -1.63 -10.73 -14.85
N TYR A 600 -1.98 -11.46 -13.78
CA TYR A 600 -2.65 -12.76 -13.90
C TYR A 600 -4.07 -12.69 -14.47
N SER A 601 -4.78 -11.58 -14.27
CA SER A 601 -6.17 -11.38 -14.67
C SER A 601 -6.33 -10.68 -16.03
N GLN A 602 -5.36 -10.86 -16.93
CA GLN A 602 -5.47 -10.36 -18.31
C GLN A 602 -6.70 -10.94 -19.00
N LYS A 603 -7.28 -10.16 -19.93
CA LYS A 603 -8.42 -10.62 -20.70
C LYS A 603 -8.00 -11.70 -21.70
N THR A 604 -8.91 -12.64 -21.93
CA THR A 604 -8.79 -13.58 -23.04
C THR A 604 -8.85 -12.83 -24.37
N THR A 605 -8.20 -13.36 -25.39
CA THR A 605 -8.18 -12.76 -26.73
C THR A 605 -8.89 -13.68 -27.73
N GLY A 606 -9.28 -13.15 -28.88
CA GLY A 606 -9.85 -13.92 -29.95
C GLY A 606 -8.87 -14.90 -30.62
N ARG A 607 -7.56 -14.73 -30.34
CA ARG A 607 -6.48 -15.64 -30.77
C ARG A 607 -5.57 -15.97 -29.60
N PRO A 608 -6.05 -16.84 -28.67
CA PRO A 608 -5.27 -17.21 -27.50
C PRO A 608 -3.90 -17.79 -27.91
N MET A 609 -2.95 -17.72 -26.97
CA MET A 609 -1.57 -18.15 -27.20
C MET A 609 -1.54 -19.63 -27.59
N ASP A 610 -0.94 -19.89 -28.73
CA ASP A 610 -0.58 -21.20 -29.24
C ASP A 610 0.86 -21.14 -29.77
N PRO A 611 1.80 -21.89 -29.18
CA PRO A 611 3.21 -21.84 -29.60
C PRO A 611 3.41 -22.32 -31.05
N ASN A 612 2.52 -23.15 -31.55
CA ASN A 612 2.60 -23.74 -32.91
C ASN A 612 1.93 -22.88 -33.98
N ASN A 613 1.14 -21.87 -33.57
CA ASN A 613 0.44 -21.00 -34.49
C ASN A 613 1.07 -19.60 -34.49
N LYS A 614 1.66 -19.20 -35.63
CA LYS A 614 2.24 -17.86 -35.81
C LYS A 614 1.24 -16.73 -35.51
N PHE A 615 -0.02 -16.96 -35.84
CA PHE A 615 -1.10 -15.93 -35.75
C PHE A 615 -1.86 -15.96 -34.43
N SER A 616 -1.21 -16.37 -33.33
CA SER A 616 -1.72 -16.28 -31.95
C SER A 616 -1.11 -15.08 -31.22
N THR A 617 -1.76 -14.65 -30.11
CA THR A 617 -1.26 -13.57 -29.26
C THR A 617 -0.02 -14.05 -28.49
N LYS A 618 1.17 -13.63 -28.94
CA LYS A 618 2.44 -13.96 -28.29
C LYS A 618 3.56 -12.98 -28.67
N TYR A 619 4.56 -12.89 -27.81
CA TYR A 619 5.86 -12.32 -28.16
C TYR A 619 6.64 -13.31 -29.03
N LEU A 620 7.57 -12.80 -29.84
CA LEU A 620 8.45 -13.64 -30.67
C LEU A 620 9.63 -14.18 -29.88
N ASP A 621 10.07 -13.49 -28.84
CA ASP A 621 11.35 -13.60 -28.17
C ASP A 621 11.27 -13.94 -26.68
N ILE A 622 10.10 -13.77 -26.05
CA ILE A 622 9.89 -14.07 -24.63
C ILE A 622 8.55 -14.79 -24.42
N PRO A 623 8.37 -15.52 -23.30
CA PRO A 623 7.07 -16.08 -22.91
C PRO A 623 6.02 -15.00 -22.66
N ASN A 624 4.73 -15.31 -22.83
CA ASN A 624 3.63 -14.47 -22.38
C ASN A 624 3.50 -14.46 -20.85
N GLU A 625 3.86 -15.58 -20.22
CA GLU A 625 3.79 -15.74 -18.75
C GLU A 625 4.85 -14.89 -18.05
N PRO A 626 4.54 -14.32 -16.88
CA PRO A 626 5.55 -13.63 -16.09
C PRO A 626 6.61 -14.58 -15.56
N LEU A 627 7.77 -14.05 -15.17
CA LEU A 627 8.82 -14.83 -14.53
C LEU A 627 8.31 -15.51 -13.26
N PHE A 628 7.62 -14.74 -12.41
CA PHE A 628 6.88 -15.26 -11.27
C PHE A 628 5.44 -14.72 -11.28
N PRO A 629 4.44 -15.61 -11.26
CA PRO A 629 3.05 -15.19 -11.32
C PRO A 629 2.54 -14.63 -9.98
N PHE A 630 1.43 -13.91 -10.03
CA PHE A 630 0.67 -13.51 -8.85
C PHE A 630 0.37 -14.71 -7.94
N GLY A 631 0.50 -14.52 -6.65
CA GLY A 631 0.31 -15.54 -5.63
C GLY A 631 1.49 -16.50 -5.45
N PHE A 632 2.55 -16.40 -6.27
CA PHE A 632 3.72 -17.29 -6.18
C PHE A 632 4.54 -17.01 -4.91
N GLY A 633 5.08 -18.09 -4.34
CA GLY A 633 6.04 -18.08 -3.24
C GLY A 633 6.29 -19.51 -2.76
N LEU A 634 7.57 -19.86 -2.60
CA LEU A 634 8.01 -21.15 -2.08
C LEU A 634 8.09 -21.13 -0.55
N SER A 635 8.24 -22.29 0.03
CA SER A 635 8.47 -22.53 1.44
C SER A 635 9.64 -23.50 1.60
N TYR A 636 10.24 -23.61 2.79
CA TYR A 636 11.17 -24.69 3.13
C TYR A 636 10.46 -26.03 3.19
N SER A 637 9.14 -26.02 3.28
CA SER A 637 8.28 -27.20 3.19
C SER A 637 7.67 -27.35 1.81
N LYS A 638 7.15 -28.55 1.54
CA LYS A 638 6.44 -28.87 0.30
C LYS A 638 4.98 -29.06 0.60
N PHE A 639 4.12 -28.20 0.03
CA PHE A 639 2.67 -28.34 0.13
C PHE A 639 2.12 -29.05 -1.10
N THR A 640 1.18 -29.99 -0.89
CA THR A 640 0.50 -30.73 -1.95
C THR A 640 -1.00 -30.58 -1.83
N TYR A 641 -1.65 -30.42 -2.97
CA TYR A 641 -3.09 -30.25 -3.09
C TYR A 641 -3.73 -31.52 -3.63
N GLY A 642 -4.75 -32.03 -2.94
CA GLY A 642 -5.55 -33.17 -3.38
C GLY A 642 -6.56 -32.77 -4.47
N ASP A 643 -7.59 -33.59 -4.63
CA ASP A 643 -8.63 -33.33 -5.62
C ASP A 643 -9.61 -32.25 -5.14
N LEU A 644 -9.97 -31.36 -6.06
CA LEU A 644 -10.98 -30.33 -5.86
C LEU A 644 -12.38 -30.95 -6.00
N LYS A 645 -13.21 -30.79 -4.98
CA LYS A 645 -14.60 -31.29 -4.95
C LYS A 645 -15.58 -30.13 -4.79
N LEU A 646 -16.69 -30.20 -5.51
CA LEU A 646 -17.81 -29.26 -5.38
C LEU A 646 -19.01 -30.00 -4.77
N SER A 647 -19.73 -29.33 -3.86
CA SER A 647 -20.93 -29.89 -3.22
C SER A 647 -22.11 -30.10 -4.21
N THR A 648 -22.12 -29.35 -5.29
CA THR A 648 -23.07 -29.46 -6.41
C THR A 648 -22.44 -28.88 -7.67
N SER A 649 -22.89 -29.31 -8.84
CA SER A 649 -22.48 -28.77 -10.14
C SER A 649 -23.38 -27.62 -10.65
N ASN A 650 -24.38 -27.20 -9.89
CA ASN A 650 -25.32 -26.16 -10.32
C ASN A 650 -25.74 -25.29 -9.14
N ILE A 651 -25.85 -23.98 -9.40
CA ILE A 651 -26.44 -23.00 -8.49
C ILE A 651 -27.48 -22.15 -9.22
N ASN A 652 -28.38 -21.56 -8.45
CA ASN A 652 -29.31 -20.54 -8.94
C ASN A 652 -28.88 -19.13 -8.46
N SER A 653 -29.67 -18.13 -8.82
CA SER A 653 -29.38 -16.71 -8.52
C SER A 653 -29.21 -16.38 -7.03
N THR A 654 -29.63 -17.24 -6.10
CA THR A 654 -29.50 -17.06 -4.64
C THR A 654 -28.72 -18.19 -3.98
N GLY A 655 -28.18 -19.11 -4.76
CA GLY A 655 -27.50 -20.32 -4.31
C GLY A 655 -26.05 -20.12 -3.90
N SER A 656 -25.49 -21.23 -3.42
CA SER A 656 -24.04 -21.31 -3.13
C SER A 656 -23.52 -22.72 -3.33
N ILE A 657 -22.23 -22.83 -3.66
CA ILE A 657 -21.48 -24.09 -3.75
C ILE A 657 -20.43 -24.09 -2.67
N MET A 658 -20.20 -25.24 -2.04
CA MET A 658 -19.02 -25.47 -1.23
C MET A 658 -17.96 -26.15 -2.10
N ALA A 659 -16.80 -25.49 -2.26
CA ALA A 659 -15.63 -26.06 -2.88
C ALA A 659 -14.67 -26.53 -1.77
N SER A 660 -14.22 -27.78 -1.81
CA SER A 660 -13.32 -28.35 -0.82
C SER A 660 -12.12 -29.02 -1.48
N ILE A 661 -10.94 -28.85 -0.86
CA ILE A 661 -9.68 -29.45 -1.30
C ILE A 661 -8.86 -29.83 -0.07
N THR A 662 -8.13 -30.93 -0.12
CA THR A 662 -7.17 -31.26 0.94
C THR A 662 -5.83 -30.58 0.68
N LEU A 663 -5.22 -30.05 1.73
CA LEU A 663 -3.88 -29.48 1.74
C LEU A 663 -3.01 -30.29 2.70
N THR A 664 -1.88 -30.83 2.21
CA THR A 664 -0.93 -31.60 3.01
C THR A 664 0.44 -30.91 3.02
N ASN A 665 1.01 -30.75 4.19
CA ASN A 665 2.43 -30.42 4.33
C ASN A 665 3.26 -31.70 4.21
N ALA A 666 3.75 -32.00 3.00
CA ALA A 666 4.56 -33.17 2.69
C ALA A 666 6.07 -32.95 2.96
N GLY A 667 6.45 -31.82 3.52
CA GLY A 667 7.84 -31.47 3.85
C GLY A 667 8.22 -31.79 5.29
N GLN A 668 9.45 -31.40 5.66
CA GLN A 668 10.03 -31.67 6.98
C GLN A 668 9.91 -30.49 7.97
N TYR A 669 9.47 -29.32 7.50
CA TYR A 669 9.32 -28.11 8.32
C TYR A 669 7.86 -27.78 8.52
N ASP A 670 7.52 -27.30 9.69
CA ASP A 670 6.23 -26.63 9.92
C ASP A 670 6.16 -25.38 9.04
N GLY A 671 4.99 -25.05 8.52
CA GLY A 671 4.87 -23.89 7.64
C GLY A 671 3.45 -23.48 7.36
N ALA A 672 3.29 -22.29 6.77
CA ALA A 672 2.00 -21.78 6.33
C ALA A 672 1.95 -21.74 4.79
N GLU A 673 0.80 -22.11 4.26
CA GLU A 673 0.45 -21.99 2.85
C GLU A 673 -0.74 -21.04 2.67
N VAL A 674 -0.76 -20.30 1.57
CA VAL A 674 -1.92 -19.47 1.18
C VAL A 674 -2.68 -20.18 0.07
N VAL A 675 -3.79 -20.78 0.44
CA VAL A 675 -4.71 -21.42 -0.50
C VAL A 675 -5.56 -20.34 -1.15
N GLN A 676 -5.49 -20.23 -2.48
CA GLN A 676 -6.09 -19.17 -3.28
C GLN A 676 -7.24 -19.74 -4.11
N LEU A 677 -8.39 -19.06 -4.09
CA LEU A 677 -9.59 -19.38 -4.85
C LEU A 677 -9.76 -18.39 -5.99
N TYR A 678 -9.78 -18.87 -7.21
CA TYR A 678 -10.11 -18.10 -8.39
C TYR A 678 -11.36 -18.61 -9.07
N ILE A 679 -12.06 -17.71 -9.78
CA ILE A 679 -13.19 -18.04 -10.65
C ILE A 679 -12.80 -17.68 -12.08
N GLU A 680 -13.03 -18.60 -13.00
CA GLU A 680 -13.00 -18.40 -14.43
C GLU A 680 -14.43 -18.46 -14.96
N ASP A 681 -14.90 -17.37 -15.56
CA ASP A 681 -16.19 -17.28 -16.24
C ASP A 681 -16.00 -17.60 -17.72
N LYS A 682 -16.68 -18.61 -18.23
CA LYS A 682 -16.49 -19.10 -19.60
C LYS A 682 -17.19 -18.23 -20.64
N VAL A 683 -18.30 -17.59 -20.27
CA VAL A 683 -19.13 -16.81 -21.19
C VAL A 683 -19.76 -15.62 -20.47
N ARG A 684 -19.36 -14.42 -20.84
CA ARG A 684 -19.94 -13.15 -20.36
C ARG A 684 -20.41 -12.29 -21.54
N SER A 685 -21.29 -11.34 -21.24
CA SER A 685 -21.70 -10.29 -22.20
C SER A 685 -20.56 -9.32 -22.57
N ILE A 686 -19.46 -9.32 -21.80
CA ILE A 686 -18.20 -8.60 -22.10
C ILE A 686 -17.03 -9.60 -22.03
N THR A 687 -15.92 -9.32 -22.70
CA THR A 687 -14.72 -10.19 -22.63
C THR A 687 -14.24 -10.34 -21.19
N PRO A 688 -14.27 -11.58 -20.61
CA PRO A 688 -13.87 -11.81 -19.24
C PRO A 688 -12.35 -11.74 -19.06
N PRO A 689 -11.86 -11.48 -17.84
CA PRO A 689 -10.49 -11.83 -17.48
C PRO A 689 -10.31 -13.35 -17.49
N ALA A 690 -9.08 -13.82 -17.70
CA ALA A 690 -8.77 -15.25 -17.70
C ALA A 690 -9.18 -15.93 -16.40
N LYS A 691 -9.05 -15.26 -15.29
CA LYS A 691 -9.54 -15.65 -13.96
C LYS A 691 -9.51 -14.45 -13.02
N GLU A 692 -10.28 -14.53 -11.93
CA GLU A 692 -10.37 -13.50 -10.88
C GLU A 692 -10.21 -14.13 -9.51
N LEU A 693 -9.36 -13.58 -8.65
CA LEU A 693 -9.28 -13.96 -7.25
C LEU A 693 -10.59 -13.62 -6.54
N LYS A 694 -11.17 -14.59 -5.83
CA LYS A 694 -12.43 -14.40 -5.10
C LYS A 694 -12.35 -14.86 -3.63
N GLY A 695 -11.21 -15.43 -3.23
CA GLY A 695 -10.99 -15.85 -1.84
C GLY A 695 -9.58 -16.36 -1.60
N PHE A 696 -9.17 -16.34 -0.34
CA PHE A 696 -7.93 -16.97 0.10
C PHE A 696 -7.99 -17.35 1.58
N GLN A 697 -7.19 -18.33 1.97
CA GLN A 697 -7.00 -18.73 3.35
C GLN A 697 -5.52 -19.02 3.61
N LYS A 698 -4.92 -18.36 4.61
CA LYS A 698 -3.58 -18.68 5.09
C LYS A 698 -3.68 -19.77 6.15
N VAL A 699 -3.09 -20.93 5.88
CA VAL A 699 -3.26 -22.15 6.68
C VAL A 699 -1.91 -22.61 7.19
N PHE A 700 -1.73 -22.68 8.50
CA PHE A 700 -0.54 -23.27 9.11
C PHE A 700 -0.74 -24.79 9.26
N LEU A 701 0.28 -25.56 8.85
CA LEU A 701 0.34 -27.02 8.96
C LEU A 701 1.69 -27.46 9.56
N LYS A 702 1.63 -28.38 10.48
CA LYS A 702 2.83 -29.11 10.94
C LYS A 702 3.35 -30.03 9.83
N ALA A 703 4.61 -30.41 9.91
CA ALA A 703 5.18 -31.43 9.01
C ALA A 703 4.33 -32.71 9.04
N GLY A 704 3.92 -33.20 7.88
CA GLY A 704 3.03 -34.37 7.72
C GLY A 704 1.55 -34.09 7.93
N GLU A 705 1.14 -32.91 8.37
CA GLU A 705 -0.28 -32.59 8.65
C GLU A 705 -1.08 -32.37 7.36
N THR A 706 -2.33 -32.85 7.36
CA THR A 706 -3.32 -32.64 6.30
C THR A 706 -4.57 -31.97 6.86
N LYS A 707 -5.07 -30.96 6.14
CA LYS A 707 -6.35 -30.28 6.43
C LYS A 707 -7.22 -30.20 5.20
N THR A 708 -8.54 -30.26 5.38
CA THR A 708 -9.51 -29.90 4.35
C THR A 708 -9.76 -28.39 4.41
N ILE A 709 -9.63 -27.74 3.27
CA ILE A 709 -9.86 -26.31 3.08
C ILE A 709 -11.16 -26.16 2.31
N GLU A 710 -12.03 -25.30 2.80
CA GLU A 710 -13.35 -25.09 2.22
C GLU A 710 -13.59 -23.61 1.87
N PHE A 711 -14.18 -23.39 0.70
CA PHE A 711 -14.62 -22.08 0.22
C PHE A 711 -16.09 -22.13 -0.13
N LYS A 712 -16.87 -21.20 0.42
CA LYS A 712 -18.25 -20.99 0.02
C LYS A 712 -18.30 -20.00 -1.13
N ILE A 713 -18.71 -20.45 -2.30
CA ILE A 713 -18.86 -19.64 -3.51
C ILE A 713 -20.34 -19.28 -3.62
N THR A 714 -20.63 -17.99 -3.69
CA THR A 714 -21.99 -17.44 -3.81
C THR A 714 -22.17 -16.77 -5.16
N THR A 715 -23.41 -16.61 -5.59
CA THR A 715 -23.73 -15.87 -6.83
C THR A 715 -23.23 -14.42 -6.81
N GLU A 716 -23.14 -13.79 -5.62
CA GLU A 716 -22.57 -12.45 -5.46
C GLU A 716 -21.11 -12.38 -5.93
N MET A 717 -20.32 -13.45 -5.73
CA MET A 717 -18.91 -13.52 -6.14
C MET A 717 -18.74 -13.62 -7.65
N LEU A 718 -19.82 -13.97 -8.39
CA LEU A 718 -19.83 -14.11 -9.85
C LEU A 718 -20.21 -12.82 -10.57
N LYS A 719 -20.67 -11.81 -9.82
CA LYS A 719 -21.10 -10.53 -10.40
C LYS A 719 -19.94 -9.72 -10.97
N PHE A 720 -20.26 -9.00 -12.04
CA PHE A 720 -19.38 -8.05 -12.71
C PHE A 720 -20.19 -6.88 -13.27
N TRP A 721 -19.51 -5.79 -13.59
CA TRP A 721 -20.11 -4.64 -14.26
C TRP A 721 -20.13 -4.89 -15.77
N ASN A 722 -21.31 -4.97 -16.36
CA ASN A 722 -21.50 -5.19 -17.80
C ASN A 722 -21.40 -3.88 -18.62
N ALA A 723 -21.65 -3.94 -19.93
CA ALA A 723 -21.59 -2.79 -20.83
C ALA A 723 -22.57 -1.66 -20.47
N ASP A 724 -23.72 -2.02 -19.86
CA ASP A 724 -24.72 -1.05 -19.37
C ASP A 724 -24.37 -0.46 -17.99
N LEU A 725 -23.21 -0.77 -17.43
CA LEU A 725 -22.80 -0.46 -16.05
C LEU A 725 -23.80 -0.99 -15.02
N LYS A 726 -24.34 -2.19 -15.23
CA LYS A 726 -25.14 -2.93 -14.25
C LYS A 726 -24.28 -4.01 -13.60
N PHE A 727 -24.37 -4.17 -12.28
CA PHE A 727 -23.63 -5.17 -11.52
C PHE A 727 -24.45 -6.46 -11.46
N VAL A 728 -24.14 -7.43 -12.32
CA VAL A 728 -24.92 -8.63 -12.59
C VAL A 728 -24.09 -9.89 -12.57
N ALA A 729 -24.70 -11.03 -12.22
CA ALA A 729 -24.23 -12.36 -12.53
C ALA A 729 -25.06 -12.90 -13.70
N GLU A 730 -24.41 -13.42 -14.71
CA GLU A 730 -25.05 -13.98 -15.89
C GLU A 730 -25.08 -15.51 -15.82
N PRO A 731 -26.17 -16.17 -16.24
CA PRO A 731 -26.20 -17.63 -16.34
C PRO A 731 -25.14 -18.14 -17.30
N GLY A 732 -24.46 -19.24 -16.93
CA GLY A 732 -23.39 -19.78 -17.75
C GLY A 732 -22.54 -20.81 -17.03
N GLU A 733 -21.52 -21.30 -17.70
CA GLU A 733 -20.52 -22.22 -17.15
C GLU A 733 -19.37 -21.46 -16.53
N PHE A 734 -18.92 -21.92 -15.38
CA PHE A 734 -17.80 -21.38 -14.62
C PHE A 734 -16.83 -22.49 -14.20
N ASN A 735 -15.56 -22.17 -14.06
CA ASN A 735 -14.60 -23.00 -13.33
C ASN A 735 -14.26 -22.40 -11.98
N VAL A 736 -14.28 -23.22 -10.95
CA VAL A 736 -13.58 -22.98 -9.68
C VAL A 736 -12.16 -23.43 -9.84
N LEU A 737 -11.19 -22.57 -9.50
CA LEU A 737 -9.76 -22.84 -9.58
C LEU A 737 -9.16 -22.65 -8.18
N ILE A 738 -8.51 -23.68 -7.61
CA ILE A 738 -7.89 -23.59 -6.27
C ILE A 738 -6.44 -24.07 -6.35
N GLY A 739 -5.52 -23.28 -5.77
CA GLY A 739 -4.08 -23.62 -5.71
C GLY A 739 -3.26 -22.66 -4.88
N GLY A 740 -1.94 -22.79 -4.99
CA GLY A 740 -0.97 -21.96 -4.24
C GLY A 740 -0.55 -20.67 -4.95
N ASN A 741 -0.94 -20.48 -6.21
CA ASN A 741 -0.70 -19.28 -7.02
C ASN A 741 -1.66 -19.27 -8.21
N SER A 742 -1.63 -18.19 -9.01
CA SER A 742 -2.54 -18.01 -10.15
C SER A 742 -2.29 -18.96 -11.32
N ARG A 743 -1.13 -19.62 -11.40
CA ARG A 743 -0.77 -20.56 -12.48
C ARG A 743 -1.06 -22.01 -12.09
N ASP A 744 -0.61 -22.42 -10.90
CA ASP A 744 -0.66 -23.82 -10.45
C ASP A 744 -1.95 -24.06 -9.65
N VAL A 745 -3.04 -24.42 -10.34
CA VAL A 745 -4.39 -24.60 -9.80
C VAL A 745 -5.03 -25.91 -10.18
N LYS A 746 -5.90 -26.43 -9.33
CA LYS A 746 -6.87 -27.51 -9.64
C LYS A 746 -8.19 -26.86 -10.08
N ALA A 747 -8.87 -27.46 -11.04
CA ALA A 747 -10.11 -26.92 -11.63
C ALA A 747 -11.30 -27.86 -11.44
N ALA A 748 -12.49 -27.28 -11.23
CA ALA A 748 -13.76 -28.00 -11.26
C ALA A 748 -14.86 -27.09 -11.82
N ALA A 749 -15.68 -27.64 -12.76
CA ALA A 749 -16.73 -26.88 -13.45
C ALA A 749 -18.06 -26.89 -12.68
N PHE A 750 -18.81 -25.78 -12.81
CA PHE A 750 -20.20 -25.66 -12.36
C PHE A 750 -20.99 -24.70 -13.25
N GLN A 751 -22.32 -24.72 -13.10
CA GLN A 751 -23.22 -23.83 -13.84
C GLN A 751 -24.06 -22.96 -12.91
N LEU A 752 -24.18 -21.68 -13.28
CA LEU A 752 -25.21 -20.76 -12.80
C LEU A 752 -26.41 -20.86 -13.74
N LYS A 753 -27.63 -21.20 -13.16
CA LYS A 753 -28.90 -21.29 -13.88
C LYS A 753 -29.76 -20.08 -13.62
#